data_abfde7ec223817fe9a038f237457cc43
#
_entry.id   abfde7ec223817fe9a038f237457cc43
#
_cell.length_a   1.000
_cell.length_b   1.000
_cell.length_c   1.000
_cell.angle_alpha   90.00
_cell.angle_beta   90.00
_cell.angle_gamma   90.00
#
_symmetry.space_group_name_H-M   'P 1'
#
loop_
_entity.id
_entity.type
_entity.pdbx_description
1 polymer ?
#
loop_
_entity_poly.entity_id
_entity_poly.type
_entity_poly.pdbx_seq_one_letter_code
_entity_poly.pdbx_strand_id
1 'polypeptide(L)'
;MFKKTLLSTLILAGLAGCSSTSSEQSAVNQLAENLDINYTVITNQGADDGLACKELQAEWASCNKVNMTLTNTGEAIDSKDWTIYFHSIRLILDVENDQFKITRVTGDLHKLEPTEKFDGFAAGEEVVIPLIAEYWQLFETDFMPGAFVTAPGAEARNIISLDTEDTGEYVDEIIGVQLKRTLADNNVVATANTRFEKNADVVEENVASHIIPTPLKTTLTNKTVDLAKGISITANGIDADQLAALNQRAELLGLETAGEYPVSVSVDKKQFKDGVSGAYKLDVTEGKATVVAFDQAGAFYGVQSLLALVSLDNSEIPTLNVEDAPRFEYRGVMVDVARNFHSKEAILATVDQMAAYKLNKLHLHLTDDEGWRLEIPGLPELTDIGGNRCFDETETSCLLPQLGSGADSDNFGSGYFTTEDYLEILTYAKNRNIEVIPEIDMPAHSRAAVMSMEARYARLAAEGKMEEANQYRLMDPKDESNVTTVQFYNKQSFINPCLDSSATFVDKVITEVAAMHKAAGVPLSTWHFGGDEAKNIKLHAGFQDINDEEKIAWKGDLDLSKQDFPFAKSPQCQSLIASGEVADFEHLPSHFAEQVSKIVAKQGIPHFQAWQDGLKHSEDADAFATESVRANFWDTLYWGGGASAYEWAEKGYDVVISNPDYVYMDFPYEVDAKERGYYWATRATDTRKMFGFAPENLPQNAETSVDRDGNGFESAGTVTPKKPFYGLSAQLWSETVRTDEQYEYMVFPRVIAAAERAWHEASWENEYKAGVKYSLQTNLVDKKAQLADWTKFANTMGQRELAKLERAGIDYRLPIPGAEIANGELSMNISFPGVTLQYSVDGGKTWAEYDNANKPKVTGDVQIRSASFTGERVSRVTSVK
;
A
#
# COMPACT_ATOMS: atom_id res chain seq x y z
N MET A 1 25.78 -0.50 10.33
CA MET A 1 26.25 -0.08 11.66
C MET A 1 27.21 1.10 11.52
N PHE A 2 26.68 2.30 11.46
CA PHE A 2 27.49 3.52 11.60
C PHE A 2 26.73 4.49 12.50
N LYS A 3 27.11 4.49 13.77
CA LYS A 3 26.68 5.52 14.72
C LYS A 3 27.33 6.84 14.31
N LYS A 4 26.57 7.80 13.84
CA LYS A 4 27.00 9.20 13.74
C LYS A 4 26.88 9.84 15.13
N THR A 5 27.99 9.95 15.80
CA THR A 5 28.16 10.77 17.01
C THR A 5 28.22 12.23 16.56
N LEU A 6 27.13 12.97 16.74
CA LEU A 6 27.18 14.43 16.59
C LEU A 6 27.83 15.04 17.83
N LEU A 7 28.96 15.66 17.62
CA LEU A 7 29.63 16.51 18.61
C LEU A 7 28.99 17.90 18.54
N SER A 8 28.08 18.19 19.44
CA SER A 8 27.52 19.55 19.58
C SER A 8 28.47 20.41 20.39
N THR A 9 29.06 21.38 19.71
CA THR A 9 29.86 22.45 20.34
C THR A 9 28.91 23.49 20.92
N LEU A 10 28.79 23.53 22.24
CA LEU A 10 28.09 24.60 22.95
C LEU A 10 28.83 25.93 22.74
N ILE A 11 28.19 26.89 22.08
CA ILE A 11 28.52 28.31 22.22
C ILE A 11 27.51 28.91 23.21
N LEU A 12 27.94 29.07 24.44
CA LEU A 12 27.25 29.91 25.42
C LEU A 12 27.43 31.38 25.02
N ALA A 13 26.38 31.99 24.48
CA ALA A 13 26.20 33.44 24.47
C ALA A 13 25.00 33.73 25.36
N GLY A 14 25.27 34.16 26.59
CA GLY A 14 24.23 34.58 27.53
C GLY A 14 23.51 35.83 27.05
N LEU A 15 22.21 35.72 26.83
CA LEU A 15 21.23 36.78 26.91
C LEU A 15 20.14 36.25 27.87
N ALA A 16 20.22 36.69 29.12
CA ALA A 16 19.14 36.51 30.07
C ALA A 16 17.98 37.42 29.68
N GLY A 17 17.09 36.90 28.83
CA GLY A 17 15.73 37.38 28.72
C GLY A 17 14.85 36.34 29.38
N CYS A 18 14.39 36.55 30.60
CA CYS A 18 13.26 35.83 31.16
C CYS A 18 12.02 36.21 30.37
N SER A 19 11.71 35.50 29.29
CA SER A 19 10.35 35.39 28.78
C SER A 19 9.61 34.51 29.79
N SER A 20 8.71 35.07 30.59
CA SER A 20 7.74 34.25 31.33
C SER A 20 6.94 33.51 30.27
N THR A 21 7.09 32.17 30.22
CA THR A 21 6.20 31.28 29.47
C THR A 21 4.77 31.64 29.90
N SER A 22 3.83 31.77 28.97
CA SER A 22 2.43 31.99 29.32
C SER A 22 1.92 30.79 30.14
N SER A 23 0.87 30.98 30.92
CA SER A 23 0.27 29.88 31.68
C SER A 23 -0.24 28.77 30.76
N GLU A 24 -0.71 29.18 29.57
CA GLU A 24 -1.20 28.27 28.53
C GLU A 24 -0.06 27.44 27.95
N GLN A 25 1.09 28.04 27.62
CA GLN A 25 2.26 27.31 27.15
C GLN A 25 2.82 26.36 28.20
N SER A 26 2.75 26.74 29.50
CA SER A 26 3.15 25.85 30.58
C SER A 26 2.23 24.62 30.67
N ALA A 27 0.91 24.82 30.54
CA ALA A 27 -0.04 23.70 30.54
C ALA A 27 0.17 22.77 29.30
N VAL A 28 0.36 23.36 28.11
CA VAL A 28 0.68 22.59 26.90
C VAL A 28 1.94 21.77 27.08
N ASN A 29 3.02 22.33 27.61
CA ASN A 29 4.26 21.60 27.86
C ASN A 29 4.09 20.46 28.87
N GLN A 30 3.33 20.70 29.97
CA GLN A 30 3.05 19.69 30.98
C GLN A 30 2.23 18.52 30.42
N LEU A 31 1.18 18.82 29.63
CA LEU A 31 0.36 17.81 28.96
C LEU A 31 1.19 17.02 27.94
N ALA A 32 1.97 17.67 27.11
CA ALA A 32 2.81 17.03 26.12
C ALA A 32 3.83 16.05 26.75
N GLU A 33 4.43 16.43 27.87
CA GLU A 33 5.50 15.67 28.53
C GLU A 33 4.98 14.58 29.48
N ASN A 34 3.79 14.75 30.07
CA ASN A 34 3.34 13.93 31.20
C ASN A 34 1.95 13.32 31.04
N LEU A 35 1.30 13.48 29.88
CA LEU A 35 0.02 12.83 29.63
C LEU A 35 0.26 11.51 28.89
N ASP A 36 -0.01 10.40 29.58
CA ASP A 36 -0.07 9.10 28.93
C ASP A 36 -1.47 8.87 28.38
N ILE A 37 -1.54 8.47 27.11
CA ILE A 37 -2.79 8.10 26.44
C ILE A 37 -2.72 6.61 26.10
N ASN A 38 -3.73 5.86 26.54
CA ASN A 38 -3.84 4.43 26.24
C ASN A 38 -5.22 4.09 25.68
N TYR A 39 -5.30 3.10 24.80
CA TYR A 39 -6.54 2.62 24.21
C TYR A 39 -6.81 1.17 24.59
N THR A 40 -8.05 0.89 25.01
CA THR A 40 -8.53 -0.46 25.33
C THR A 40 -9.79 -0.76 24.52
N VAL A 41 -9.77 -1.76 23.65
CA VAL A 41 -10.98 -2.23 22.96
C VAL A 41 -11.88 -2.97 23.94
N ILE A 42 -13.07 -2.44 24.17
CA ILE A 42 -14.07 -3.04 25.06
C ILE A 42 -14.94 -4.04 24.30
N THR A 43 -15.45 -3.61 23.13
CA THR A 43 -16.18 -4.51 22.24
C THR A 43 -16.13 -4.04 20.79
N ASN A 44 -15.94 -4.99 19.87
CA ASN A 44 -16.13 -4.82 18.44
C ASN A 44 -17.51 -5.31 17.96
N GLN A 45 -18.29 -5.90 18.85
CA GLN A 45 -19.66 -6.40 18.59
C GLN A 45 -20.71 -5.53 19.26
N GLY A 46 -20.58 -4.19 19.10
CA GLY A 46 -21.40 -3.23 19.84
C GLY A 46 -22.92 -3.45 19.75
N ALA A 47 -23.42 -3.73 18.54
CA ALA A 47 -24.85 -4.02 18.35
C ALA A 47 -25.30 -5.27 19.10
N ASP A 48 -24.50 -6.34 19.10
CA ASP A 48 -24.77 -7.59 19.82
C ASP A 48 -24.68 -7.39 21.36
N ASP A 49 -23.80 -6.51 21.79
CA ASP A 49 -23.61 -6.14 23.20
C ASP A 49 -24.58 -5.04 23.69
N GLY A 50 -25.53 -4.65 22.84
CA GLY A 50 -26.64 -3.76 23.21
C GLY A 50 -26.32 -2.28 23.11
N LEU A 51 -25.26 -1.88 22.42
CA LEU A 51 -25.02 -0.47 22.07
C LEU A 51 -26.05 0.02 21.04
N ALA A 52 -26.44 1.28 21.15
CA ALA A 52 -27.42 1.93 20.27
C ALA A 52 -26.80 2.31 18.89
N CYS A 53 -26.09 1.38 18.24
CA CYS A 53 -25.36 1.63 17.00
C CYS A 53 -26.27 2.21 15.89
N LYS A 54 -27.52 1.72 15.80
CA LYS A 54 -28.50 2.20 14.81
C LYS A 54 -28.95 3.62 15.12
N GLU A 55 -29.28 3.90 16.37
CA GLU A 55 -29.73 5.21 16.85
C GLU A 55 -28.63 6.26 16.74
N LEU A 56 -27.36 5.84 16.87
CA LEU A 56 -26.18 6.66 16.62
C LEU A 56 -25.86 6.82 15.13
N GLN A 57 -26.68 6.24 14.24
CA GLN A 57 -26.52 6.30 12.78
C GLN A 57 -25.20 5.70 12.29
N ALA A 58 -24.66 4.71 13.02
CA ALA A 58 -23.51 3.94 12.59
C ALA A 58 -23.82 3.24 11.26
N GLU A 59 -22.86 3.28 10.34
CA GLU A 59 -22.99 2.59 9.06
C GLU A 59 -23.17 1.08 9.28
N TRP A 60 -24.09 0.45 8.54
CA TRP A 60 -24.49 -0.95 8.69
C TRP A 60 -24.96 -1.30 10.12
N ALA A 61 -25.37 -0.28 10.90
CA ALA A 61 -25.67 -0.41 12.34
C ALA A 61 -24.51 -1.12 13.10
N SER A 62 -23.29 -0.92 12.67
CA SER A 62 -22.08 -1.52 13.24
C SER A 62 -21.27 -0.47 13.99
N CYS A 63 -21.05 -0.71 15.27
CA CYS A 63 -20.21 0.17 16.09
C CYS A 63 -19.39 -0.64 17.11
N ASN A 64 -18.32 -0.03 17.57
CA ASN A 64 -17.44 -0.56 18.60
C ASN A 64 -17.44 0.37 19.81
N LYS A 65 -16.93 -0.13 20.92
CA LYS A 65 -16.65 0.67 22.11
C LYS A 65 -15.20 0.52 22.53
N VAL A 66 -14.54 1.66 22.72
CA VAL A 66 -13.14 1.77 23.14
C VAL A 66 -13.05 2.70 24.33
N ASN A 67 -12.19 2.40 25.28
CA ASN A 67 -11.78 3.36 26.28
C ASN A 67 -10.51 4.08 25.80
N MET A 68 -10.54 5.42 25.76
CA MET A 68 -9.37 6.26 25.75
C MET A 68 -9.07 6.63 27.19
N THR A 69 -7.93 6.23 27.71
CA THR A 69 -7.52 6.50 29.09
C THR A 69 -6.44 7.56 29.09
N LEU A 70 -6.67 8.66 29.82
CA LEU A 70 -5.72 9.75 29.99
C LEU A 70 -5.14 9.67 31.39
N THR A 71 -3.83 9.51 31.55
CA THR A 71 -3.16 9.45 32.85
C THR A 71 -2.16 10.60 32.99
N ASN A 72 -2.37 11.49 33.97
CA ASN A 72 -1.40 12.53 34.26
C ASN A 72 -0.28 11.97 35.15
N THR A 73 0.88 11.71 34.59
CA THR A 73 2.06 11.18 35.29
C THR A 73 2.91 12.27 35.97
N GLY A 74 2.56 13.56 35.74
CA GLY A 74 3.28 14.71 36.26
C GLY A 74 2.58 15.41 37.42
N GLU A 75 2.85 16.70 37.57
CA GLU A 75 2.20 17.54 38.55
C GLU A 75 0.75 17.86 38.16
N ALA A 76 -0.05 18.37 39.11
CA ALA A 76 -1.45 18.75 38.83
C ALA A 76 -1.54 19.86 37.77
N ILE A 77 -2.52 19.74 36.88
CA ILE A 77 -2.79 20.68 35.80
C ILE A 77 -4.19 21.27 35.98
N ASP A 78 -4.25 22.52 36.40
CA ASP A 78 -5.53 23.22 36.65
C ASP A 78 -6.11 23.92 35.44
N SER A 79 -5.30 24.05 34.36
CA SER A 79 -5.76 24.70 33.12
C SER A 79 -6.84 23.87 32.42
N LYS A 80 -7.84 24.56 31.85
CA LYS A 80 -8.95 23.98 31.06
C LYS A 80 -8.96 24.50 29.61
N ASP A 81 -8.08 25.45 29.29
CA ASP A 81 -8.01 26.09 27.99
C ASP A 81 -6.95 25.42 27.13
N TRP A 82 -7.16 24.12 26.88
CA TRP A 82 -6.31 23.33 25.99
C TRP A 82 -7.16 22.44 25.07
N THR A 83 -6.58 22.01 23.99
CA THR A 83 -7.17 21.11 23.01
C THR A 83 -6.16 20.03 22.66
N ILE A 84 -6.55 18.77 22.79
CA ILE A 84 -5.78 17.62 22.27
C ILE A 84 -6.33 17.25 20.90
N TYR A 85 -5.45 17.16 19.92
CA TYR A 85 -5.74 16.60 18.60
C TYR A 85 -5.22 15.18 18.53
N PHE A 86 -5.99 14.29 17.93
CA PHE A 86 -5.64 12.89 17.76
C PHE A 86 -6.25 12.33 16.47
N HIS A 87 -5.77 11.18 16.04
CA HIS A 87 -6.15 10.58 14.78
C HIS A 87 -7.05 9.36 15.00
N SER A 88 -8.11 9.25 14.21
CA SER A 88 -9.00 8.08 14.19
C SER A 88 -9.58 7.86 12.80
N ILE A 89 -9.30 6.70 12.22
CA ILE A 89 -9.89 6.27 10.94
C ILE A 89 -11.37 5.87 11.08
N ARG A 90 -11.90 5.87 12.32
CA ARG A 90 -13.31 5.58 12.60
C ARG A 90 -14.01 6.83 13.09
N LEU A 91 -15.18 7.09 12.56
CA LEU A 91 -16.00 8.19 13.07
C LEU A 91 -16.38 7.92 14.54
N ILE A 92 -16.07 8.87 15.41
CA ILE A 92 -16.51 8.83 16.79
C ILE A 92 -17.96 9.33 16.82
N LEU A 93 -18.87 8.48 17.26
CA LEU A 93 -20.30 8.69 17.22
C LEU A 93 -20.83 9.25 18.55
N ASP A 94 -20.22 8.82 19.67
CA ASP A 94 -20.62 9.25 21.02
C ASP A 94 -19.42 9.21 21.99
N VAL A 95 -19.50 10.06 23.01
CA VAL A 95 -18.51 10.18 24.09
C VAL A 95 -19.24 10.05 25.42
N GLU A 96 -19.05 8.93 26.11
CA GLU A 96 -19.74 8.63 27.38
C GLU A 96 -19.00 9.23 28.59
N ASN A 97 -18.47 10.46 28.46
CA ASN A 97 -17.86 11.21 29.56
C ASN A 97 -18.15 12.70 29.38
N ASP A 98 -18.93 13.29 30.26
CA ASP A 98 -19.41 14.65 30.15
C ASP A 98 -18.39 15.74 30.52
N GLN A 99 -17.20 15.37 30.98
CA GLN A 99 -16.08 16.27 31.19
C GLN A 99 -15.37 16.66 29.86
N PHE A 100 -15.57 15.87 28.79
CA PHE A 100 -14.91 16.07 27.51
C PHE A 100 -15.90 16.08 26.36
N LYS A 101 -15.51 16.79 25.31
CA LYS A 101 -16.19 16.78 24.01
C LYS A 101 -15.19 16.42 22.93
N ILE A 102 -15.58 15.53 22.02
CA ILE A 102 -14.81 15.19 20.83
C ILE A 102 -15.54 15.70 19.59
N THR A 103 -14.77 16.28 18.67
CA THR A 103 -15.30 16.79 17.40
C THR A 103 -14.31 16.41 16.30
N ARG A 104 -14.80 15.90 15.18
CA ARG A 104 -13.99 15.68 13.98
C ARG A 104 -13.68 17.02 13.33
N VAL A 105 -12.42 17.22 12.94
CA VAL A 105 -11.94 18.42 12.26
C VAL A 105 -12.04 18.23 10.75
N THR A 106 -11.25 17.31 10.20
CA THR A 106 -11.25 16.94 8.79
C THR A 106 -10.53 15.59 8.63
N GLY A 107 -10.92 14.77 7.66
CA GLY A 107 -10.30 13.46 7.49
C GLY A 107 -10.37 12.64 8.77
N ASP A 108 -9.24 12.11 9.20
CA ASP A 108 -9.06 11.33 10.43
C ASP A 108 -8.75 12.19 11.67
N LEU A 109 -8.50 13.49 11.50
CA LEU A 109 -8.16 14.39 12.59
C LEU A 109 -9.38 14.74 13.45
N HIS A 110 -9.28 14.44 14.73
CA HIS A 110 -10.25 14.77 15.77
C HIS A 110 -9.64 15.69 16.81
N LYS A 111 -10.48 16.42 17.54
CA LYS A 111 -10.09 17.18 18.71
C LYS A 111 -10.90 16.81 19.92
N LEU A 112 -10.23 16.73 21.06
CA LEU A 112 -10.79 16.54 22.38
C LEU A 112 -10.59 17.84 23.16
N GLU A 113 -11.69 18.38 23.68
CA GLU A 113 -11.75 19.64 24.42
C GLU A 113 -12.39 19.40 25.81
N PRO A 114 -11.86 19.99 26.88
CA PRO A 114 -12.54 19.99 28.18
C PRO A 114 -13.87 20.74 28.12
N THR A 115 -14.85 20.24 28.85
CA THR A 115 -16.11 20.96 29.11
C THR A 115 -16.02 21.76 30.41
N GLU A 116 -17.06 22.53 30.73
CA GLU A 116 -17.16 23.23 32.02
C GLU A 116 -17.11 22.29 33.22
N LYS A 117 -17.40 21.01 33.04
CA LYS A 117 -17.41 19.98 34.13
C LYS A 117 -16.02 19.42 34.44
N PHE A 118 -15.05 19.64 33.55
CA PHE A 118 -13.67 19.24 33.82
C PHE A 118 -13.05 20.12 34.92
N ASP A 119 -12.47 19.52 35.93
CA ASP A 119 -11.90 20.23 37.08
C ASP A 119 -10.36 20.27 37.12
N GLY A 120 -9.69 19.88 36.02
CA GLY A 120 -8.24 19.75 35.94
C GLY A 120 -7.81 18.30 36.14
N PHE A 121 -6.51 18.04 35.93
CA PHE A 121 -5.89 16.75 36.26
C PHE A 121 -5.11 16.83 37.55
N ALA A 122 -5.45 16.03 38.56
CA ALA A 122 -4.58 15.86 39.70
C ALA A 122 -3.31 15.07 39.30
N ALA A 123 -2.26 15.18 40.13
CA ALA A 123 -1.05 14.38 39.96
C ALA A 123 -1.34 12.89 40.11
N GLY A 124 -1.01 12.09 39.11
CA GLY A 124 -1.29 10.64 39.07
C GLY A 124 -2.76 10.28 38.78
N GLU A 125 -3.58 11.23 38.36
CA GLU A 125 -4.98 10.97 38.01
C GLU A 125 -5.11 10.25 36.69
N GLU A 126 -6.00 9.26 36.71
CA GLU A 126 -6.44 8.51 35.51
C GLU A 126 -7.88 8.87 35.18
N VAL A 127 -8.16 9.28 33.95
CA VAL A 127 -9.49 9.60 33.47
C VAL A 127 -9.82 8.73 32.26
N VAL A 128 -10.87 7.91 32.40
CA VAL A 128 -11.35 7.04 31.32
C VAL A 128 -12.43 7.77 30.52
N ILE A 129 -12.27 7.78 29.21
CA ILE A 129 -13.21 8.36 28.25
C ILE A 129 -13.71 7.23 27.33
N PRO A 130 -14.88 6.65 27.62
CA PRO A 130 -15.45 5.64 26.73
C PRO A 130 -15.97 6.31 25.46
N LEU A 131 -15.55 5.77 24.32
CA LEU A 131 -15.89 6.21 22.97
C LEU A 131 -16.70 5.15 22.28
N ILE A 132 -17.75 5.53 21.57
CA ILE A 132 -18.45 4.69 20.61
C ILE A 132 -18.06 5.18 19.21
N ALA A 133 -17.51 4.29 18.38
CA ALA A 133 -17.07 4.62 17.04
C ALA A 133 -17.69 3.67 16.00
N GLU A 134 -17.73 4.08 14.75
CA GLU A 134 -18.22 3.24 13.63
C GLU A 134 -17.39 1.99 13.46
N TYR A 135 -18.01 0.90 13.01
CA TYR A 135 -17.38 -0.36 12.62
C TYR A 135 -16.60 -1.04 13.75
N TRP A 136 -15.35 -1.37 13.47
CA TRP A 136 -14.48 -2.23 14.28
C TRP A 136 -13.09 -1.62 14.41
N GLN A 137 -12.40 -2.00 15.46
CA GLN A 137 -10.97 -1.75 15.67
C GLN A 137 -10.31 -3.09 16.00
N LEU A 138 -9.81 -3.78 14.96
CA LEU A 138 -9.37 -5.16 15.01
C LEU A 138 -7.86 -5.31 15.09
N PHE A 139 -7.13 -4.26 14.74
CA PHE A 139 -5.68 -4.21 14.74
C PHE A 139 -5.20 -3.07 15.64
N GLU A 140 -4.04 -3.24 16.23
CA GLU A 140 -3.42 -2.16 17.01
C GLU A 140 -3.18 -0.91 16.13
N THR A 141 -2.92 -1.10 14.84
CA THR A 141 -2.74 0.00 13.86
C THR A 141 -4.03 0.71 13.45
N ASP A 142 -5.20 0.28 13.92
CA ASP A 142 -6.44 1.07 13.83
C ASP A 142 -6.36 2.31 14.77
N PHE A 143 -5.44 2.30 15.72
CA PHE A 143 -5.09 3.41 16.60
C PHE A 143 -3.80 4.07 16.10
N MET A 144 -3.86 5.35 15.82
CA MET A 144 -2.74 6.06 15.22
C MET A 144 -1.93 6.83 16.27
N PRO A 145 -0.61 6.97 16.08
CA PRO A 145 0.25 7.82 16.91
C PRO A 145 0.02 9.30 16.63
N GLY A 146 0.93 10.15 17.07
CA GLY A 146 1.03 11.55 16.67
C GLY A 146 -0.03 12.47 17.25
N ALA A 147 -0.66 12.12 18.37
CA ALA A 147 -1.50 13.07 19.08
C ALA A 147 -0.70 14.26 19.58
N PHE A 148 -1.31 15.44 19.56
CA PHE A 148 -0.67 16.68 19.99
C PHE A 148 -1.63 17.58 20.77
N VAL A 149 -1.07 18.48 21.56
CA VAL A 149 -1.83 19.43 22.39
C VAL A 149 -1.49 20.87 22.04
N THR A 150 -2.50 21.74 22.08
CA THR A 150 -2.34 23.17 21.90
C THR A 150 -3.27 23.95 22.85
N ALA A 151 -3.06 25.26 22.93
CA ALA A 151 -3.93 26.19 23.66
C ALA A 151 -3.91 27.56 22.95
N PRO A 152 -4.89 28.46 23.20
CA PRO A 152 -4.92 29.77 22.58
C PRO A 152 -3.61 30.56 22.80
N GLY A 153 -2.86 30.85 21.72
CA GLY A 153 -1.60 31.59 21.78
C GLY A 153 -0.39 30.79 22.24
N ALA A 154 -0.51 29.47 22.42
CA ALA A 154 0.59 28.56 22.68
C ALA A 154 1.02 27.84 21.40
N GLU A 155 2.28 27.43 21.35
CA GLU A 155 2.77 26.49 20.30
C GLU A 155 2.21 25.08 20.58
N ALA A 156 1.76 24.40 19.52
CA ALA A 156 1.36 23.01 19.58
C ALA A 156 2.55 22.10 19.91
N ARG A 157 2.31 21.00 20.62
CA ARG A 157 3.33 20.03 21.00
C ARG A 157 2.81 18.62 20.90
N ASN A 158 3.62 17.73 20.32
CA ASN A 158 3.36 16.29 20.30
C ASN A 158 3.31 15.74 21.73
N ILE A 159 2.35 14.84 21.98
CA ILE A 159 2.25 14.12 23.26
C ILE A 159 3.21 12.93 23.18
N ILE A 160 4.21 12.91 24.05
CA ILE A 160 5.34 11.98 24.01
C ILE A 160 4.89 10.51 24.06
N SER A 161 3.86 10.19 24.82
CA SER A 161 3.34 8.82 24.95
C SER A 161 2.75 8.25 23.65
N LEU A 162 2.41 9.12 22.69
CA LEU A 162 1.94 8.73 21.34
C LEU A 162 2.92 9.16 20.23
N ASP A 163 4.14 9.54 20.55
CA ASP A 163 5.20 9.84 19.58
C ASP A 163 6.07 8.58 19.35
N THR A 164 5.40 7.49 18.96
CA THR A 164 6.00 6.16 18.80
C THR A 164 5.29 5.36 17.72
N GLU A 165 6.03 4.52 17.01
CA GLU A 165 5.48 3.54 16.05
C GLU A 165 5.23 2.15 16.68
N ASP A 166 5.60 1.96 17.95
CA ASP A 166 5.27 0.74 18.70
C ASP A 166 3.87 0.85 19.31
N THR A 167 2.89 0.32 18.60
CA THR A 167 1.48 0.34 19.04
C THR A 167 1.26 -0.35 20.39
N GLY A 168 2.10 -1.31 20.75
CA GLY A 168 2.02 -1.99 22.06
C GLY A 168 2.33 -1.09 23.26
N GLU A 169 2.87 0.13 23.04
CA GLU A 169 3.10 1.11 24.12
C GLU A 169 1.83 1.87 24.51
N TYR A 170 0.82 1.93 23.62
CA TYR A 170 -0.41 2.72 23.86
C TYR A 170 -1.71 2.00 23.50
N VAL A 171 -1.66 0.75 23.05
CA VAL A 171 -2.85 -0.07 22.79
C VAL A 171 -2.78 -1.35 23.60
N ASP A 172 -3.81 -1.61 24.40
CA ASP A 172 -3.93 -2.88 25.12
C ASP A 172 -4.15 -4.05 24.14
N GLU A 173 -3.67 -5.23 24.50
CA GLU A 173 -3.75 -6.44 23.66
C GLU A 173 -5.19 -6.75 23.24
N ILE A 174 -5.44 -6.78 21.92
CA ILE A 174 -6.73 -7.14 21.34
C ILE A 174 -6.78 -8.67 21.18
N ILE A 175 -7.67 -9.32 21.91
CA ILE A 175 -7.73 -10.79 21.97
C ILE A 175 -9.15 -11.35 21.82
N GLY A 176 -9.23 -12.64 21.55
CA GLY A 176 -10.47 -13.41 21.57
C GLY A 176 -11.49 -12.92 20.54
N VAL A 177 -12.72 -12.68 21.01
CA VAL A 177 -13.84 -12.24 20.17
C VAL A 177 -13.61 -10.83 19.59
N GLN A 178 -12.77 -10.01 20.22
CA GLN A 178 -12.45 -8.67 19.74
C GLN A 178 -11.65 -8.66 18.44
N LEU A 179 -11.07 -9.79 18.03
CA LEU A 179 -10.42 -9.96 16.72
C LEU A 179 -11.43 -10.23 15.57
N LYS A 180 -12.72 -10.27 15.85
CA LYS A 180 -13.79 -10.54 14.90
C LYS A 180 -14.57 -9.28 14.56
N ARG A 181 -14.96 -9.14 13.29
CA ARG A 181 -15.83 -8.04 12.83
C ARG A 181 -17.24 -8.19 13.37
N THR A 182 -17.73 -9.40 13.38
CA THR A 182 -19.04 -9.80 13.91
C THR A 182 -18.94 -11.19 14.54
N LEU A 183 -19.96 -11.62 15.28
CA LEU A 183 -20.02 -13.00 15.77
C LEU A 183 -20.07 -14.04 14.65
N ALA A 184 -20.46 -13.66 13.43
CA ALA A 184 -20.48 -14.51 12.25
C ALA A 184 -19.15 -14.49 11.44
N ASP A 185 -18.14 -13.76 11.89
CA ASP A 185 -16.80 -13.77 11.29
C ASP A 185 -16.12 -15.12 11.52
N ASN A 186 -15.88 -15.83 10.42
CA ASN A 186 -15.30 -17.19 10.38
C ASN A 186 -13.80 -17.20 10.03
N ASN A 187 -13.16 -16.02 9.94
CA ASN A 187 -11.73 -15.94 9.72
C ASN A 187 -10.95 -16.63 10.83
N VAL A 188 -9.89 -17.32 10.45
CA VAL A 188 -9.03 -18.07 11.40
C VAL A 188 -7.99 -17.11 11.97
N VAL A 189 -8.05 -16.90 13.29
CA VAL A 189 -7.07 -16.12 14.03
C VAL A 189 -5.72 -16.83 14.00
N ALA A 190 -4.66 -16.06 13.73
CA ALA A 190 -3.30 -16.57 13.67
C ALA A 190 -2.74 -16.83 15.06
N THR A 191 -2.48 -18.09 15.35
CA THR A 191 -1.82 -18.58 16.57
C THR A 191 -0.68 -19.52 16.18
N ALA A 192 0.18 -19.90 17.12
CA ALA A 192 1.20 -20.93 16.85
C ALA A 192 0.60 -22.21 16.25
N ASN A 193 -0.52 -22.67 16.79
CA ASN A 193 -1.18 -23.90 16.34
C ASN A 193 -1.81 -23.72 14.95
N THR A 194 -2.54 -22.63 14.69
CA THR A 194 -3.18 -22.42 13.38
C THR A 194 -2.15 -22.19 12.27
N ARG A 195 -1.00 -21.55 12.56
CA ARG A 195 0.13 -21.46 11.64
C ARG A 195 0.76 -22.83 11.38
N PHE A 196 0.87 -23.69 12.43
CA PHE A 196 1.38 -25.05 12.29
C PHE A 196 0.50 -25.89 11.36
N GLU A 197 -0.82 -25.84 11.56
CA GLU A 197 -1.79 -26.52 10.68
C GLU A 197 -1.73 -25.99 9.24
N LYS A 198 -1.67 -24.68 9.05
CA LYS A 198 -1.62 -24.04 7.74
C LYS A 198 -0.37 -24.43 6.93
N ASN A 199 0.76 -24.63 7.60
CA ASN A 199 2.04 -24.97 6.97
C ASN A 199 2.32 -26.49 6.92
N ALA A 200 1.42 -27.33 7.45
CA ALA A 200 1.65 -28.77 7.59
C ALA A 200 1.78 -29.52 6.25
N ASP A 201 1.27 -28.97 5.17
CA ASP A 201 1.32 -29.54 3.83
C ASP A 201 2.59 -29.13 3.03
N VAL A 202 3.41 -28.20 3.55
CA VAL A 202 4.65 -27.75 2.91
C VAL A 202 5.81 -28.63 3.38
N VAL A 203 6.36 -29.40 2.47
CA VAL A 203 7.53 -30.27 2.74
C VAL A 203 8.81 -29.61 2.28
N GLU A 204 9.93 -29.93 2.94
CA GLU A 204 11.23 -29.44 2.53
C GLU A 204 11.70 -30.14 1.25
N GLU A 205 12.10 -29.37 0.24
CA GLU A 205 12.56 -29.83 -1.06
C GLU A 205 13.87 -29.14 -1.46
N ASN A 206 14.65 -29.82 -2.30
CA ASN A 206 15.82 -29.20 -2.94
C ASN A 206 15.37 -28.35 -4.13
N VAL A 207 15.67 -27.06 -4.09
CA VAL A 207 15.25 -26.06 -5.08
C VAL A 207 16.41 -25.39 -5.81
N ALA A 208 17.60 -25.95 -5.78
CA ALA A 208 18.80 -25.35 -6.39
C ALA A 208 18.59 -24.95 -7.87
N SER A 209 17.75 -25.66 -8.60
CA SER A 209 17.45 -25.40 -10.01
C SER A 209 16.18 -24.56 -10.25
N HIS A 210 15.45 -24.19 -9.22
CA HIS A 210 14.22 -23.42 -9.35
C HIS A 210 14.54 -21.93 -9.52
N ILE A 211 13.92 -21.31 -10.49
CA ILE A 211 14.04 -19.86 -10.79
C ILE A 211 12.71 -19.19 -10.47
N ILE A 212 12.73 -18.08 -9.77
CA ILE A 212 11.59 -17.20 -9.54
C ILE A 212 11.81 -15.89 -10.32
N PRO A 213 10.86 -15.44 -11.16
CA PRO A 213 9.64 -16.14 -11.60
C PRO A 213 9.93 -17.39 -12.43
N THR A 214 9.01 -18.38 -12.29
CA THR A 214 9.14 -19.69 -12.94
C THR A 214 9.16 -19.58 -14.47
N PRO A 215 10.20 -20.11 -15.15
CA PRO A 215 10.25 -20.07 -16.61
C PRO A 215 9.24 -21.02 -17.26
N LEU A 216 8.88 -20.73 -18.52
CA LEU A 216 8.03 -21.59 -19.34
C LEU A 216 8.56 -23.01 -19.46
N LYS A 217 9.88 -23.17 -19.58
CA LYS A 217 10.52 -24.46 -19.69
C LYS A 217 11.93 -24.46 -19.13
N THR A 218 12.21 -25.42 -18.26
CA THR A 218 13.56 -25.67 -17.72
C THR A 218 13.95 -27.12 -17.97
N THR A 219 15.14 -27.36 -18.49
CA THR A 219 15.68 -28.70 -18.71
C THR A 219 17.04 -28.85 -18.02
N LEU A 220 17.14 -29.72 -17.02
CA LEU A 220 18.37 -29.97 -16.27
C LEU A 220 19.32 -30.87 -17.06
N THR A 221 20.63 -30.63 -16.94
CA THR A 221 21.66 -31.48 -17.54
C THR A 221 22.43 -32.31 -16.51
N ASN A 222 22.00 -32.28 -15.24
CA ASN A 222 22.50 -33.05 -14.10
C ASN A 222 23.99 -32.85 -13.77
N LYS A 223 24.50 -31.64 -14.02
CA LYS A 223 25.86 -31.21 -13.64
C LYS A 223 25.75 -29.88 -12.89
N THR A 224 26.84 -29.47 -12.26
CA THR A 224 26.99 -28.16 -11.64
C THR A 224 28.18 -27.42 -12.21
N VAL A 225 28.21 -26.11 -12.00
CA VAL A 225 29.32 -25.24 -12.25
C VAL A 225 29.58 -24.36 -11.03
N ASP A 226 30.85 -24.23 -10.64
CA ASP A 226 31.28 -23.39 -9.52
C ASP A 226 31.56 -21.97 -10.04
N LEU A 227 30.89 -20.98 -9.46
CA LEU A 227 31.05 -19.56 -9.74
C LEU A 227 31.95 -18.82 -8.72
N ALA A 228 32.65 -19.55 -7.83
CA ALA A 228 33.52 -18.95 -6.79
C ALA A 228 34.59 -18.00 -7.35
N LYS A 229 34.96 -18.15 -8.62
CA LYS A 229 35.92 -17.25 -9.31
C LYS A 229 35.21 -16.13 -10.09
N GLY A 230 33.93 -15.91 -9.86
CA GLY A 230 33.12 -14.86 -10.45
C GLY A 230 32.74 -15.12 -11.92
N ILE A 231 32.00 -14.17 -12.46
CA ILE A 231 31.46 -14.19 -13.84
C ILE A 231 32.03 -13.03 -14.64
N SER A 232 31.96 -13.14 -15.96
CA SER A 232 32.35 -12.06 -16.87
C SER A 232 31.29 -11.92 -17.96
N ILE A 233 30.44 -10.87 -17.88
CA ILE A 233 29.33 -10.64 -18.81
C ILE A 233 29.82 -9.88 -20.03
N THR A 234 29.68 -10.50 -21.21
CA THR A 234 29.90 -9.84 -22.49
C THR A 234 28.56 -9.75 -23.24
N ALA A 235 28.10 -8.54 -23.47
CA ALA A 235 26.76 -8.29 -23.98
C ALA A 235 26.80 -7.58 -25.33
N ASN A 236 25.94 -8.05 -26.23
CA ASN A 236 25.65 -7.40 -27.50
C ASN A 236 24.13 -7.23 -27.61
N GLY A 237 23.67 -5.99 -27.65
CA GLY A 237 22.23 -5.65 -27.74
C GLY A 237 21.57 -5.26 -26.43
N ILE A 238 22.36 -4.95 -25.38
CA ILE A 238 21.94 -4.20 -24.18
C ILE A 238 22.85 -2.99 -23.99
N ASP A 239 22.33 -1.95 -23.39
CA ASP A 239 23.06 -0.71 -23.13
C ASP A 239 24.10 -0.88 -22.02
N ALA A 240 25.09 0.00 -22.00
CA ALA A 240 26.15 -0.03 -21.01
C ALA A 240 25.61 0.16 -19.58
N ASP A 241 24.60 1.01 -19.39
CA ASP A 241 24.01 1.28 -18.10
C ASP A 241 23.19 0.09 -17.58
N GLN A 242 22.50 -0.63 -18.47
CA GLN A 242 21.82 -1.88 -18.13
C GLN A 242 22.81 -2.99 -17.77
N LEU A 243 23.95 -3.06 -18.49
CA LEU A 243 25.03 -3.98 -18.13
C LEU A 243 25.63 -3.64 -16.77
N ALA A 244 25.78 -2.35 -16.46
CA ALA A 244 26.22 -1.91 -15.14
C ALA A 244 25.25 -2.34 -14.03
N ALA A 245 23.94 -2.20 -14.23
CA ALA A 245 22.91 -2.66 -13.29
C ALA A 245 22.95 -4.18 -13.05
N LEU A 246 23.17 -4.97 -14.11
CA LEU A 246 23.34 -6.43 -13.99
C LEU A 246 24.61 -6.80 -13.21
N ASN A 247 25.71 -6.09 -13.43
CA ASN A 247 26.95 -6.28 -12.67
C ASN A 247 26.76 -5.89 -11.19
N GLN A 248 26.08 -4.78 -10.89
CA GLN A 248 25.74 -4.42 -9.51
C GLN A 248 24.94 -5.53 -8.80
N ARG A 249 23.97 -6.14 -9.49
CA ARG A 249 23.23 -7.28 -8.93
C ARG A 249 24.14 -8.48 -8.69
N ALA A 250 25.04 -8.80 -9.61
CA ALA A 250 26.02 -9.90 -9.45
C ALA A 250 26.94 -9.65 -8.24
N GLU A 251 27.45 -8.42 -8.09
CA GLU A 251 28.30 -8.02 -6.96
C GLU A 251 27.54 -8.09 -5.62
N LEU A 252 26.29 -7.66 -5.60
CA LEU A 252 25.41 -7.82 -4.42
C LEU A 252 25.30 -9.29 -4.00
N LEU A 253 25.22 -10.20 -4.97
CA LEU A 253 25.19 -11.65 -4.73
C LEU A 253 26.55 -12.27 -4.40
N GLY A 254 27.60 -11.45 -4.29
CA GLY A 254 28.96 -11.88 -3.94
C GLY A 254 29.80 -12.42 -5.10
N LEU A 255 29.39 -12.17 -6.34
CA LEU A 255 30.14 -12.59 -7.52
C LEU A 255 31.09 -11.49 -8.01
N GLU A 256 32.34 -11.86 -8.28
CA GLU A 256 33.29 -11.00 -9.00
C GLU A 256 32.85 -10.84 -10.47
N THR A 257 32.74 -9.59 -10.97
CA THR A 257 32.21 -9.29 -12.31
C THR A 257 33.27 -9.28 -13.42
N ALA A 258 34.55 -9.44 -13.06
CA ALA A 258 35.66 -9.69 -13.99
C ALA A 258 36.19 -11.13 -13.85
N GLY A 259 35.34 -12.06 -13.46
CA GLY A 259 35.68 -13.44 -13.14
C GLY A 259 35.94 -14.36 -14.33
N GLU A 260 36.21 -15.63 -14.02
CA GLU A 260 36.64 -16.63 -15.01
C GLU A 260 35.48 -17.27 -15.79
N TYR A 261 34.22 -17.23 -15.28
CA TYR A 261 33.11 -17.86 -15.95
C TYR A 261 32.43 -16.88 -16.95
N PRO A 262 32.53 -17.16 -18.26
CA PRO A 262 32.03 -16.24 -19.28
C PRO A 262 30.50 -16.35 -19.41
N VAL A 263 29.84 -15.21 -19.47
CA VAL A 263 28.41 -15.06 -19.76
C VAL A 263 28.27 -14.25 -21.06
N SER A 264 27.82 -14.90 -22.12
CA SER A 264 27.63 -14.28 -23.44
C SER A 264 26.15 -13.93 -23.64
N VAL A 265 25.86 -12.67 -23.91
CA VAL A 265 24.50 -12.16 -24.14
C VAL A 265 24.36 -11.61 -25.56
N SER A 266 23.29 -11.97 -26.24
CA SER A 266 23.03 -11.49 -27.60
C SER A 266 21.52 -11.33 -27.86
N VAL A 267 21.16 -10.35 -28.69
CA VAL A 267 19.81 -10.14 -29.20
C VAL A 267 19.73 -10.69 -30.64
N ASP A 268 18.90 -11.70 -30.87
CA ASP A 268 18.63 -12.30 -32.18
C ASP A 268 17.16 -12.72 -32.31
N LYS A 269 16.32 -11.82 -32.80
CA LYS A 269 14.86 -12.05 -33.00
C LYS A 269 14.55 -13.28 -33.86
N LYS A 270 15.48 -13.70 -34.76
CA LYS A 270 15.25 -14.83 -35.66
C LYS A 270 15.21 -16.18 -34.95
N GLN A 271 15.73 -16.26 -33.71
CA GLN A 271 15.69 -17.44 -32.87
C GLN A 271 14.33 -17.69 -32.24
N PHE A 272 13.40 -16.73 -32.33
CA PHE A 272 12.09 -16.77 -31.71
C PHE A 272 10.98 -16.68 -32.77
N LYS A 273 10.39 -17.81 -33.06
CA LYS A 273 9.19 -17.87 -33.92
C LYS A 273 8.01 -17.40 -33.05
N ASP A 274 7.31 -16.39 -33.52
CA ASP A 274 6.19 -15.77 -32.80
C ASP A 274 6.58 -15.23 -31.38
N GLY A 275 7.85 -14.75 -31.26
CA GLY A 275 8.40 -14.24 -30.00
C GLY A 275 7.78 -12.91 -29.57
N VAL A 276 7.59 -12.78 -28.26
CA VAL A 276 7.11 -11.55 -27.60
C VAL A 276 8.26 -10.80 -26.95
N SER A 277 8.05 -9.53 -26.67
CA SER A 277 9.02 -8.71 -25.92
C SER A 277 9.33 -9.35 -24.56
N GLY A 278 10.62 -9.39 -24.22
CA GLY A 278 11.08 -10.02 -22.99
C GLY A 278 11.38 -11.52 -23.10
N ALA A 279 11.15 -12.17 -24.25
CA ALA A 279 11.47 -13.58 -24.45
C ALA A 279 12.99 -13.83 -24.53
N TYR A 280 13.45 -14.93 -23.96
CA TYR A 280 14.86 -15.33 -23.96
C TYR A 280 15.06 -16.84 -23.90
N LYS A 281 16.29 -17.26 -24.23
CA LYS A 281 16.83 -18.61 -23.98
C LYS A 281 18.12 -18.45 -23.18
N LEU A 282 18.27 -19.26 -22.14
CA LEU A 282 19.46 -19.34 -21.31
C LEU A 282 20.02 -20.76 -21.35
N ASP A 283 21.29 -20.89 -21.69
CA ASP A 283 22.04 -22.15 -21.65
C ASP A 283 23.20 -22.03 -20.65
N VAL A 284 23.16 -22.78 -19.57
CA VAL A 284 24.19 -22.85 -18.53
C VAL A 284 24.92 -24.17 -18.64
N THR A 285 26.21 -24.12 -19.01
CA THR A 285 27.11 -25.26 -19.11
C THR A 285 28.28 -25.17 -18.11
N GLU A 286 29.09 -26.21 -17.98
CA GLU A 286 30.29 -26.18 -17.13
C GLU A 286 31.32 -25.11 -17.56
N GLY A 287 31.30 -24.67 -18.83
CA GLY A 287 32.31 -23.75 -19.37
C GLY A 287 31.82 -22.32 -19.62
N LYS A 288 30.53 -22.09 -19.73
CA LYS A 288 29.94 -20.77 -20.00
C LYS A 288 28.43 -20.75 -19.80
N ALA A 289 27.87 -19.55 -19.63
CA ALA A 289 26.45 -19.28 -19.86
C ALA A 289 26.24 -18.50 -21.18
N THR A 290 25.12 -18.79 -21.85
CA THR A 290 24.74 -18.08 -23.10
C THR A 290 23.28 -17.65 -22.97
N VAL A 291 23.03 -16.35 -23.16
CA VAL A 291 21.71 -15.75 -23.26
C VAL A 291 21.48 -15.33 -24.72
N VAL A 292 20.43 -15.83 -25.32
CA VAL A 292 19.94 -15.35 -26.63
C VAL A 292 18.54 -14.79 -26.38
N ALA A 293 18.28 -13.56 -26.80
CA ALA A 293 17.06 -12.87 -26.49
C ALA A 293 16.33 -12.34 -27.73
N PHE A 294 15.01 -12.18 -27.62
CA PHE A 294 14.19 -11.55 -28.63
C PHE A 294 14.52 -10.05 -28.78
N ASP A 295 14.72 -9.38 -27.64
CA ASP A 295 15.03 -7.96 -27.56
C ASP A 295 15.90 -7.66 -26.31
N GLN A 296 16.14 -6.37 -26.07
CA GLN A 296 16.94 -5.88 -24.95
C GLN A 296 16.36 -6.28 -23.59
N ALA A 297 15.02 -6.26 -23.44
CA ALA A 297 14.34 -6.69 -22.22
C ALA A 297 14.58 -8.18 -21.95
N GLY A 298 14.41 -9.03 -22.96
CA GLY A 298 14.70 -10.47 -22.85
C GLY A 298 16.16 -10.76 -22.50
N ALA A 299 17.10 -9.96 -23.05
CA ALA A 299 18.53 -10.09 -22.72
C ALA A 299 18.79 -9.78 -21.23
N PHE A 300 18.18 -8.74 -20.71
CA PHE A 300 18.24 -8.37 -19.30
C PHE A 300 17.64 -9.47 -18.41
N TYR A 301 16.42 -9.95 -18.72
CA TYR A 301 15.73 -10.99 -17.96
C TYR A 301 16.44 -12.35 -17.98
N GLY A 302 17.10 -12.70 -19.11
CA GLY A 302 17.89 -13.93 -19.20
C GLY A 302 19.08 -13.93 -18.25
N VAL A 303 19.76 -12.78 -18.07
CA VAL A 303 20.83 -12.65 -17.07
C VAL A 303 20.28 -12.68 -15.66
N GLN A 304 19.12 -12.01 -15.39
CA GLN A 304 18.46 -12.10 -14.08
C GLN A 304 18.11 -13.55 -13.71
N SER A 305 17.70 -14.38 -14.69
CA SER A 305 17.43 -15.80 -14.45
C SER A 305 18.69 -16.61 -14.12
N LEU A 306 19.83 -16.27 -14.72
CA LEU A 306 21.12 -16.83 -14.29
C LEU A 306 21.45 -16.45 -12.85
N LEU A 307 21.33 -15.16 -12.51
CA LEU A 307 21.60 -14.64 -11.16
C LEU A 307 20.59 -15.16 -10.12
N ALA A 308 19.37 -15.49 -10.53
CA ALA A 308 18.38 -16.13 -9.68
C ALA A 308 18.85 -17.50 -9.15
N LEU A 309 19.68 -18.24 -9.87
CA LEU A 309 20.24 -19.54 -9.44
C LEU A 309 21.30 -19.42 -8.34
N VAL A 310 21.90 -18.24 -8.17
CA VAL A 310 22.98 -18.01 -7.19
C VAL A 310 22.42 -18.05 -5.78
N SER A 311 23.09 -18.80 -4.89
CA SER A 311 22.87 -18.79 -3.44
C SER A 311 24.01 -18.06 -2.75
N LEU A 312 23.73 -17.44 -1.58
CA LEU A 312 24.75 -16.70 -0.82
C LEU A 312 25.69 -17.59 0.00
N ASP A 313 25.29 -18.84 0.22
CA ASP A 313 26.03 -19.84 1.00
C ASP A 313 26.74 -20.88 0.13
N ASN A 314 26.45 -20.90 -1.17
CA ASN A 314 26.99 -21.86 -2.11
C ASN A 314 27.22 -21.26 -3.49
N SER A 315 28.44 -21.30 -3.98
CA SER A 315 28.83 -20.82 -5.31
C SER A 315 28.47 -21.78 -6.47
N GLU A 316 28.06 -23.01 -6.18
CA GLU A 316 27.65 -23.97 -7.21
C GLU A 316 26.22 -23.73 -7.69
N ILE A 317 26.06 -23.63 -9.01
CA ILE A 317 24.76 -23.58 -9.69
C ILE A 317 24.55 -24.77 -10.61
N PRO A 318 23.32 -25.25 -10.84
CA PRO A 318 23.05 -26.33 -11.78
C PRO A 318 23.27 -25.90 -13.23
N THR A 319 23.70 -26.83 -14.07
CA THR A 319 23.73 -26.66 -15.52
C THR A 319 22.35 -27.01 -16.09
N LEU A 320 21.80 -26.14 -16.95
CA LEU A 320 20.43 -26.23 -17.44
C LEU A 320 20.21 -25.43 -18.72
N ASN A 321 19.11 -25.72 -19.40
CA ASN A 321 18.58 -24.89 -20.48
C ASN A 321 17.22 -24.33 -20.06
N VAL A 322 17.01 -23.03 -20.32
CA VAL A 322 15.75 -22.32 -20.09
C VAL A 322 15.24 -21.74 -21.41
N GLU A 323 13.95 -21.91 -21.65
CA GLU A 323 13.19 -21.15 -22.65
C GLU A 323 12.09 -20.40 -21.90
N ASP A 324 11.99 -19.06 -22.09
CA ASP A 324 11.11 -18.25 -21.25
C ASP A 324 10.58 -17.02 -21.98
N ALA A 325 9.43 -16.56 -21.56
CA ALA A 325 8.78 -15.33 -22.03
C ALA A 325 7.74 -14.88 -20.98
N PRO A 326 7.47 -13.57 -20.88
CA PRO A 326 6.47 -13.08 -19.97
C PRO A 326 5.04 -13.46 -20.39
N ARG A 327 4.18 -13.76 -19.43
CA ARG A 327 2.74 -13.94 -19.60
C ARG A 327 2.05 -12.62 -19.95
N PHE A 328 2.27 -11.60 -19.14
CA PHE A 328 1.68 -10.27 -19.31
C PHE A 328 2.69 -9.23 -19.79
N GLU A 329 2.21 -8.30 -20.59
CA GLU A 329 2.98 -7.13 -21.00
C GLU A 329 3.17 -6.13 -19.86
N TYR A 330 2.13 -5.91 -19.04
CA TYR A 330 2.16 -5.07 -17.85
C TYR A 330 2.34 -5.92 -16.59
N ARG A 331 3.44 -5.73 -15.87
CA ARG A 331 3.76 -6.42 -14.62
C ARG A 331 4.20 -5.36 -13.61
N GLY A 332 3.22 -4.87 -12.85
CA GLY A 332 3.36 -3.63 -12.09
C GLY A 332 3.44 -3.78 -10.58
N VAL A 333 4.03 -2.76 -10.01
CA VAL A 333 3.88 -2.41 -8.59
C VAL A 333 3.47 -0.95 -8.51
N MET A 334 2.41 -0.66 -7.78
CA MET A 334 2.03 0.70 -7.41
C MET A 334 2.50 0.97 -5.98
N VAL A 335 3.03 2.15 -5.77
CA VAL A 335 3.46 2.66 -4.46
C VAL A 335 2.77 4.00 -4.20
N ASP A 336 1.98 4.04 -3.14
CA ASP A 336 1.43 5.27 -2.62
C ASP A 336 2.50 5.98 -1.76
N VAL A 337 2.95 7.14 -2.22
CA VAL A 337 3.85 8.04 -1.49
C VAL A 337 3.12 9.30 -1.00
N ALA A 338 1.81 9.40 -1.29
CA ALA A 338 1.00 10.58 -0.99
C ALA A 338 0.45 10.55 0.44
N ARG A 339 -0.12 9.42 0.89
CA ARG A 339 -0.66 9.31 2.25
C ARG A 339 0.44 9.43 3.28
N ASN A 340 1.53 8.69 3.13
CA ASN A 340 2.77 8.90 3.86
C ASN A 340 3.93 8.86 2.88
N PHE A 341 4.96 9.68 3.12
CA PHE A 341 6.07 9.82 2.19
C PHE A 341 7.11 8.71 2.42
N HIS A 342 7.50 8.05 1.33
CA HIS A 342 8.59 7.08 1.33
C HIS A 342 9.79 7.64 0.58
N SER A 343 10.98 7.40 1.12
CA SER A 343 12.22 7.98 0.61
C SER A 343 12.53 7.51 -0.83
N LYS A 344 13.28 8.34 -1.56
CA LYS A 344 13.83 7.94 -2.86
C LYS A 344 14.63 6.63 -2.75
N GLU A 345 15.38 6.47 -1.68
CA GLU A 345 16.19 5.28 -1.41
C GLU A 345 15.33 4.01 -1.33
N ALA A 346 14.18 4.05 -0.66
CA ALA A 346 13.23 2.95 -0.62
C ALA A 346 12.63 2.64 -2.00
N ILE A 347 12.33 3.67 -2.80
CA ILE A 347 11.86 3.49 -4.18
C ILE A 347 12.95 2.85 -5.06
N LEU A 348 14.20 3.30 -4.96
CA LEU A 348 15.31 2.72 -5.74
C LEU A 348 15.59 1.27 -5.32
N ALA A 349 15.52 0.95 -4.03
CA ALA A 349 15.64 -0.42 -3.53
C ALA A 349 14.52 -1.31 -4.07
N THR A 350 13.29 -0.79 -4.13
CA THR A 350 12.16 -1.49 -4.76
C THR A 350 12.38 -1.74 -6.24
N VAL A 351 12.89 -0.76 -6.98
CA VAL A 351 13.25 -0.89 -8.41
C VAL A 351 14.29 -2.00 -8.63
N ASP A 352 15.27 -2.14 -7.73
CA ASP A 352 16.24 -3.25 -7.79
C ASP A 352 15.58 -4.62 -7.65
N GLN A 353 14.64 -4.76 -6.72
CA GLN A 353 13.91 -6.02 -6.55
C GLN A 353 12.93 -6.27 -7.70
N MET A 354 12.23 -5.24 -8.18
CA MET A 354 11.39 -5.36 -9.38
C MET A 354 12.18 -5.89 -10.58
N ALA A 355 13.38 -5.37 -10.81
CA ALA A 355 14.28 -5.83 -11.85
C ALA A 355 14.71 -7.30 -11.68
N ALA A 356 15.06 -7.69 -10.44
CA ALA A 356 15.46 -9.05 -10.10
C ALA A 356 14.37 -10.09 -10.38
N TYR A 357 13.09 -9.71 -10.14
CA TYR A 357 11.93 -10.57 -10.34
C TYR A 357 11.12 -10.22 -11.59
N LYS A 358 11.71 -9.50 -12.56
CA LYS A 358 11.17 -9.23 -13.90
C LYS A 358 9.86 -8.44 -13.93
N LEU A 359 9.57 -7.65 -12.91
CA LEU A 359 8.54 -6.62 -12.95
C LEU A 359 9.02 -5.44 -13.79
N ASN A 360 8.11 -4.74 -14.50
CA ASN A 360 8.50 -3.75 -15.50
C ASN A 360 7.74 -2.42 -15.47
N LYS A 361 6.81 -2.25 -14.54
CA LYS A 361 6.02 -1.03 -14.38
C LYS A 361 6.06 -0.59 -12.91
N LEU A 362 6.67 0.56 -12.64
CA LEU A 362 6.59 1.25 -11.36
C LEU A 362 5.53 2.34 -11.48
N HIS A 363 4.39 2.15 -10.84
CA HIS A 363 3.34 3.12 -10.77
C HIS A 363 3.49 3.92 -9.47
N LEU A 364 3.76 5.22 -9.56
CA LEU A 364 3.88 6.11 -8.40
C LEU A 364 2.60 6.91 -8.22
N HIS A 365 1.88 6.66 -7.14
CA HIS A 365 0.75 7.45 -6.70
C HIS A 365 1.30 8.68 -5.95
N LEU A 366 1.47 9.78 -6.70
CA LEU A 366 2.25 10.95 -6.27
C LEU A 366 1.42 11.99 -5.52
N THR A 367 0.10 11.90 -5.59
CA THR A 367 -0.78 12.91 -5.01
C THR A 367 -2.08 12.32 -4.51
N ASP A 368 -2.55 12.83 -3.36
CA ASP A 368 -3.83 12.47 -2.75
C ASP A 368 -4.33 13.61 -1.86
N ASP A 369 -5.35 13.36 -1.03
CA ASP A 369 -5.87 14.32 -0.05
C ASP A 369 -4.80 14.74 0.98
N GLU A 370 -3.93 13.82 1.36
CA GLU A 370 -2.95 13.96 2.44
C GLU A 370 -1.59 14.47 1.97
N GLY A 371 -1.33 14.52 0.66
CA GLY A 371 -0.02 14.98 0.21
C GLY A 371 0.15 15.12 -1.30
N TRP A 372 1.04 16.03 -1.69
CA TRP A 372 1.56 16.23 -3.03
C TRP A 372 3.06 15.96 -3.04
N ARG A 373 3.55 14.98 -3.82
CA ARG A 373 4.91 14.44 -3.66
C ARG A 373 5.87 14.68 -4.82
N LEU A 374 5.57 15.60 -5.72
CA LEU A 374 6.44 15.92 -6.85
C LEU A 374 6.59 17.43 -7.03
N GLU A 375 7.81 17.92 -7.06
CA GLU A 375 8.10 19.32 -7.40
C GLU A 375 7.65 19.63 -8.83
N ILE A 376 6.82 20.67 -9.01
CA ILE A 376 6.36 21.15 -10.31
C ILE A 376 6.94 22.54 -10.55
N PRO A 377 7.84 22.74 -11.53
CA PRO A 377 8.43 24.04 -11.82
C PRO A 377 7.38 25.13 -12.06
N GLY A 378 7.45 26.21 -11.26
CA GLY A 378 6.53 27.34 -11.30
C GLY A 378 5.28 27.21 -10.43
N LEU A 379 5.11 26.12 -9.70
CA LEU A 379 4.04 25.89 -8.72
C LEU A 379 4.63 25.43 -7.37
N PRO A 380 5.47 26.23 -6.69
CA PRO A 380 6.14 25.82 -5.47
C PRO A 380 5.16 25.49 -4.34
N GLU A 381 3.97 26.09 -4.32
CA GLU A 381 2.97 25.85 -3.27
C GLU A 381 2.52 24.38 -3.22
N LEU A 382 2.63 23.63 -4.31
CA LEU A 382 2.31 22.21 -4.34
C LEU A 382 3.20 21.39 -3.40
N THR A 383 4.48 21.73 -3.29
CA THR A 383 5.41 21.05 -2.39
C THR A 383 5.63 21.79 -1.08
N ASP A 384 5.68 23.14 -1.10
CA ASP A 384 5.90 23.94 0.11
C ASP A 384 4.73 23.78 1.11
N ILE A 385 3.51 23.57 0.62
CA ILE A 385 2.29 23.39 1.41
C ILE A 385 1.81 21.94 1.31
N GLY A 386 1.50 21.48 0.08
CA GLY A 386 0.95 20.15 -0.17
C GLY A 386 1.94 19.03 0.14
N GLY A 387 3.25 19.29 0.17
CA GLY A 387 4.28 18.33 0.55
C GLY A 387 4.55 18.25 2.05
N ASN A 388 3.88 19.07 2.86
CA ASN A 388 4.16 19.18 4.30
C ASN A 388 2.87 19.08 5.13
N ARG A 389 2.96 18.42 6.28
CA ARG A 389 1.91 18.39 7.30
C ARG A 389 2.41 19.00 8.58
N CYS A 390 1.64 19.94 9.13
CA CYS A 390 1.90 20.55 10.42
C CYS A 390 0.62 21.19 10.95
N PHE A 391 0.62 21.61 12.20
CA PHE A 391 -0.55 22.27 12.77
C PHE A 391 -0.61 23.75 12.38
N ASP A 392 -1.27 24.03 11.26
CA ASP A 392 -1.66 25.36 10.80
C ASP A 392 -3.15 25.33 10.44
N GLU A 393 -4.02 25.84 11.31
CA GLU A 393 -5.49 25.84 11.08
C GLU A 393 -5.92 26.60 9.80
N THR A 394 -5.03 27.42 9.22
CA THR A 394 -5.30 28.16 7.99
C THR A 394 -4.84 27.43 6.75
N GLU A 395 -4.02 26.40 6.90
CA GLU A 395 -3.41 25.63 5.82
C GLU A 395 -2.72 26.49 4.74
N THR A 396 -2.07 27.57 5.19
CA THR A 396 -1.32 28.47 4.32
C THR A 396 0.19 28.18 4.30
N SER A 397 0.68 27.41 5.27
CA SER A 397 2.08 26.97 5.37
C SER A 397 2.28 25.47 5.24
N CYS A 398 1.28 24.67 5.56
CA CYS A 398 1.26 23.22 5.47
C CYS A 398 -0.18 22.71 5.48
N LEU A 399 -0.40 21.46 5.13
CA LEU A 399 -1.68 20.77 5.35
C LEU A 399 -1.84 20.42 6.84
N LEU A 400 -3.08 20.36 7.33
CA LEU A 400 -3.37 19.86 8.67
C LEU A 400 -2.86 18.42 8.85
N PRO A 401 -2.41 18.06 10.07
CA PRO A 401 -1.97 16.72 10.37
C PRO A 401 -3.04 15.67 10.05
N GLN A 402 -2.62 14.57 9.46
CA GLN A 402 -3.42 13.40 9.14
C GLN A 402 -2.59 12.14 9.37
N LEU A 403 -3.24 11.00 9.56
CA LEU A 403 -2.63 9.66 9.57
C LEU A 403 -1.48 9.51 10.60
N GLY A 404 -1.59 10.21 11.72
CA GLY A 404 -0.62 10.09 12.80
C GLY A 404 0.60 11.02 12.69
N SER A 405 0.55 12.07 11.86
CA SER A 405 1.75 12.89 11.57
C SER A 405 2.15 13.90 12.67
N GLY A 406 1.32 14.16 13.67
CA GLY A 406 1.66 15.10 14.75
C GLY A 406 1.63 16.58 14.35
N ALA A 407 2.09 17.46 15.25
CA ALA A 407 2.00 18.90 15.09
C ALA A 407 3.10 19.54 14.25
N ASP A 408 4.29 18.96 14.24
CA ASP A 408 5.48 19.49 13.57
C ASP A 408 5.58 18.96 12.15
N SER A 409 6.30 19.66 11.26
CA SER A 409 6.53 19.21 9.87
C SER A 409 7.65 18.15 9.74
N ASP A 410 8.40 17.85 10.78
CA ASP A 410 9.39 16.77 10.81
C ASP A 410 8.70 15.44 11.15
N ASN A 411 7.99 14.89 10.17
CA ASN A 411 7.18 13.69 10.32
C ASN A 411 7.09 12.89 9.01
N PHE A 412 6.62 11.65 9.09
CA PHE A 412 6.49 10.74 7.93
C PHE A 412 5.45 11.19 6.88
N GLY A 413 4.52 12.06 7.27
CA GLY A 413 3.55 12.65 6.35
C GLY A 413 4.09 13.79 5.51
N SER A 414 5.33 14.24 5.77
CA SER A 414 6.00 15.35 5.07
C SER A 414 7.14 14.84 4.20
N GLY A 415 7.28 15.41 3.02
CA GLY A 415 8.31 15.07 2.05
C GLY A 415 7.81 15.13 0.62
N TYR A 416 8.72 15.20 -0.32
CA TYR A 416 8.43 15.16 -1.75
C TYR A 416 9.70 14.84 -2.55
N PHE A 417 9.55 14.39 -3.78
CA PHE A 417 10.65 14.25 -4.72
C PHE A 417 10.91 15.60 -5.40
N THR A 418 12.14 16.07 -5.31
CA THR A 418 12.60 17.19 -6.14
C THR A 418 12.63 16.76 -7.61
N THR A 419 12.72 17.75 -8.51
CA THR A 419 12.94 17.46 -9.93
C THR A 419 14.17 16.57 -10.15
N GLU A 420 15.25 16.78 -9.38
CA GLU A 420 16.49 15.98 -9.47
C GLU A 420 16.26 14.54 -9.00
N ASP A 421 15.56 14.35 -7.87
CA ASP A 421 15.21 13.01 -7.36
C ASP A 421 14.37 12.22 -8.37
N TYR A 422 13.38 12.90 -8.96
CA TYR A 422 12.53 12.24 -9.95
C TYR A 422 13.29 11.86 -11.22
N LEU A 423 14.20 12.72 -11.71
CA LEU A 423 15.09 12.41 -12.83
C LEU A 423 16.00 11.20 -12.52
N GLU A 424 16.48 11.08 -11.27
CA GLU A 424 17.27 9.93 -10.83
C GLU A 424 16.42 8.66 -10.83
N ILE A 425 15.19 8.67 -10.27
CA ILE A 425 14.26 7.54 -10.29
C ILE A 425 14.00 7.08 -11.74
N LEU A 426 13.70 8.01 -12.66
CA LEU A 426 13.45 7.70 -14.06
C LEU A 426 14.65 7.01 -14.74
N THR A 427 15.85 7.53 -14.52
CA THR A 427 17.07 6.99 -15.12
C THR A 427 17.42 5.63 -14.51
N TYR A 428 17.27 5.50 -13.20
CA TYR A 428 17.55 4.25 -12.47
C TYR A 428 16.62 3.12 -12.90
N ALA A 429 15.33 3.42 -13.03
CA ALA A 429 14.31 2.47 -13.49
C ALA A 429 14.55 2.05 -14.95
N LYS A 430 14.84 3.01 -15.86
CA LYS A 430 15.18 2.74 -17.25
C LYS A 430 16.33 1.75 -17.38
N ASN A 431 17.40 1.95 -16.60
CA ASN A 431 18.57 1.09 -16.61
C ASN A 431 18.29 -0.33 -16.12
N ARG A 432 17.10 -0.56 -15.56
CA ARG A 432 16.57 -1.84 -15.07
C ARG A 432 15.36 -2.34 -15.86
N ASN A 433 15.11 -1.70 -17.00
CA ASN A 433 14.03 -2.07 -17.92
C ASN A 433 12.63 -1.90 -17.30
N ILE A 434 12.48 -0.87 -16.47
CA ILE A 434 11.24 -0.51 -15.77
C ILE A 434 10.77 0.85 -16.25
N GLU A 435 9.50 0.92 -16.64
CA GLU A 435 8.79 2.16 -16.93
C GLU A 435 8.20 2.74 -15.62
N VAL A 436 8.42 4.04 -15.41
CA VAL A 436 7.78 4.79 -14.32
C VAL A 436 6.51 5.43 -14.85
N ILE A 437 5.39 5.17 -14.19
CA ILE A 437 4.07 5.70 -14.51
C ILE A 437 3.69 6.69 -13.39
N PRO A 438 3.69 8.01 -13.67
CA PRO A 438 3.23 8.99 -12.70
C PRO A 438 1.71 9.02 -12.64
N GLU A 439 1.15 9.02 -11.45
CA GLU A 439 -0.25 9.27 -11.17
C GLU A 439 -0.40 10.61 -10.44
N ILE A 440 -1.29 11.44 -10.96
CA ILE A 440 -1.80 12.65 -10.31
C ILE A 440 -3.31 12.48 -10.24
N ASP A 441 -3.79 12.13 -9.07
CA ASP A 441 -5.19 11.77 -8.89
C ASP A 441 -6.14 12.95 -9.00
N MET A 442 -7.24 12.74 -9.70
CA MET A 442 -8.28 13.72 -9.97
C MET A 442 -9.55 13.05 -10.52
N PRO A 443 -10.77 13.59 -10.34
CA PRO A 443 -11.05 14.84 -9.64
C PRO A 443 -11.14 14.70 -8.13
N ALA A 444 -11.30 13.49 -7.57
CA ALA A 444 -11.25 13.23 -6.12
C ALA A 444 -9.81 13.03 -5.65
N HIS A 445 -9.61 12.73 -4.37
CA HIS A 445 -8.28 12.52 -3.78
C HIS A 445 -7.28 13.65 -4.10
N SER A 446 -7.78 14.90 -4.13
CA SER A 446 -6.99 16.02 -4.65
C SER A 446 -6.84 17.17 -3.65
N ARG A 447 -7.15 16.94 -2.36
CA ARG A 447 -7.15 18.01 -1.36
C ARG A 447 -5.80 18.71 -1.25
N ALA A 448 -4.69 17.98 -1.30
CA ALA A 448 -3.36 18.59 -1.24
C ALA A 448 -3.16 19.61 -2.38
N ALA A 449 -3.58 19.29 -3.61
CA ALA A 449 -3.53 20.21 -4.74
C ALA A 449 -4.48 21.41 -4.54
N VAL A 450 -5.72 21.14 -4.13
CA VAL A 450 -6.75 22.17 -3.93
C VAL A 450 -6.32 23.16 -2.87
N MET A 451 -5.86 22.71 -1.70
CA MET A 451 -5.43 23.58 -0.60
C MET A 451 -4.17 24.37 -0.97
N SER A 452 -3.21 23.77 -1.65
CA SER A 452 -2.02 24.45 -2.17
C SER A 452 -2.39 25.59 -3.13
N MET A 453 -3.34 25.35 -4.03
CA MET A 453 -3.78 26.38 -4.98
C MET A 453 -4.67 27.45 -4.33
N GLU A 454 -5.44 27.15 -3.29
CA GLU A 454 -6.16 28.15 -2.50
C GLU A 454 -5.19 29.02 -1.68
N ALA A 455 -4.13 28.46 -1.11
CA ALA A 455 -3.08 29.25 -0.44
C ALA A 455 -2.35 30.15 -1.45
N ARG A 456 -2.03 29.64 -2.66
CA ARG A 456 -1.51 30.45 -3.78
C ARG A 456 -2.47 31.58 -4.14
N TYR A 457 -3.77 31.28 -4.27
CA TYR A 457 -4.80 32.29 -4.53
C TYR A 457 -4.80 33.37 -3.46
N ALA A 458 -4.84 33.01 -2.19
CA ALA A 458 -4.86 33.97 -1.07
C ALA A 458 -3.64 34.89 -1.09
N ARG A 459 -2.44 34.36 -1.30
CA ARG A 459 -1.18 35.11 -1.39
C ARG A 459 -1.19 36.12 -2.55
N LEU A 460 -1.48 35.64 -3.77
CA LEU A 460 -1.47 36.49 -4.96
C LEU A 460 -2.59 37.54 -4.97
N ALA A 461 -3.77 37.19 -4.42
CA ALA A 461 -4.86 38.16 -4.26
C ALA A 461 -4.50 39.27 -3.28
N ALA A 462 -3.81 38.96 -2.17
CA ALA A 462 -3.31 39.98 -1.24
C ALA A 462 -2.26 40.90 -1.88
N GLU A 463 -1.51 40.41 -2.87
CA GLU A 463 -0.58 41.19 -3.70
C GLU A 463 -1.29 42.01 -4.80
N GLY A 464 -2.60 41.83 -4.98
CA GLY A 464 -3.40 42.49 -6.03
C GLY A 464 -3.29 41.86 -7.43
N LYS A 465 -2.68 40.67 -7.54
CA LYS A 465 -2.44 39.91 -8.78
C LYS A 465 -3.60 38.96 -9.09
N MET A 466 -4.81 39.47 -9.24
CA MET A 466 -6.04 38.67 -9.33
C MET A 466 -6.09 37.73 -10.54
N GLU A 467 -5.49 38.09 -11.68
CA GLU A 467 -5.44 37.25 -12.87
C GLU A 467 -4.57 36.02 -12.60
N GLU A 468 -3.34 36.20 -12.06
CA GLU A 468 -2.43 35.11 -11.68
C GLU A 468 -3.02 34.25 -10.56
N ALA A 469 -3.72 34.89 -9.59
CA ALA A 469 -4.37 34.19 -8.48
C ALA A 469 -5.42 33.19 -8.96
N ASN A 470 -6.24 33.53 -9.95
CA ASN A 470 -7.29 32.66 -10.47
C ASN A 470 -6.79 31.67 -11.53
N GLN A 471 -5.56 31.78 -12.02
CA GLN A 471 -5.05 30.98 -13.15
C GLN A 471 -5.12 29.47 -12.92
N TYR A 472 -4.82 29.02 -11.71
CA TYR A 472 -4.77 27.60 -11.33
C TYR A 472 -5.71 27.26 -10.18
N ARG A 473 -6.75 28.04 -9.97
CA ARG A 473 -7.71 27.77 -8.92
C ARG A 473 -8.52 26.53 -9.24
N LEU A 474 -8.63 25.59 -8.28
CA LEU A 474 -9.19 24.26 -8.49
C LEU A 474 -10.58 24.09 -7.91
N MET A 475 -10.98 24.98 -7.01
CA MET A 475 -12.26 24.95 -6.32
C MET A 475 -13.13 26.12 -6.76
N ASP A 476 -14.41 25.85 -7.09
CA ASP A 476 -15.39 26.91 -7.31
C ASP A 476 -15.83 27.49 -5.95
N PRO A 477 -15.56 28.77 -5.68
CA PRO A 477 -15.96 29.40 -4.41
C PRO A 477 -17.47 29.47 -4.21
N LYS A 478 -18.26 29.27 -5.27
CA LYS A 478 -19.73 29.29 -5.22
C LYS A 478 -20.34 27.90 -5.10
N ASP A 479 -19.53 26.87 -5.16
CA ASP A 479 -19.99 25.52 -4.94
C ASP A 479 -20.17 25.28 -3.43
N GLU A 480 -21.42 25.13 -3.01
CA GLU A 480 -21.85 24.83 -1.65
C GLU A 480 -22.36 23.39 -1.52
N SER A 481 -21.87 22.48 -2.39
CA SER A 481 -22.25 21.06 -2.34
C SER A 481 -21.86 20.43 -1.01
N ASN A 482 -22.83 19.74 -0.39
CA ASN A 482 -22.62 19.00 0.84
C ASN A 482 -22.17 17.58 0.51
N VAL A 483 -20.86 17.35 0.53
CA VAL A 483 -20.21 16.11 0.13
C VAL A 483 -19.33 15.57 1.25
N THR A 484 -19.30 14.26 1.39
CA THR A 484 -18.34 13.55 2.26
C THR A 484 -17.64 12.47 1.43
N THR A 485 -16.30 12.47 1.41
CA THR A 485 -15.50 11.43 0.74
C THR A 485 -15.39 10.18 1.59
N VAL A 486 -14.80 9.12 1.06
CA VAL A 486 -14.56 7.87 1.79
C VAL A 486 -13.59 8.04 2.97
N GLN A 487 -12.66 8.98 2.89
CA GLN A 487 -11.78 9.38 3.99
C GLN A 487 -12.33 10.54 4.84
N PHE A 488 -13.62 10.82 4.71
CA PHE A 488 -14.33 11.86 5.50
C PHE A 488 -13.88 13.29 5.27
N TYR A 489 -13.26 13.60 4.13
CA TYR A 489 -13.07 14.97 3.66
C TYR A 489 -14.37 15.54 3.07
N ASN A 490 -14.41 16.84 2.94
CA ASN A 490 -15.51 17.57 2.30
C ASN A 490 -15.16 17.86 0.81
N LYS A 491 -15.90 18.76 0.19
CA LYS A 491 -15.69 19.20 -1.21
C LYS A 491 -14.28 19.72 -1.53
N GLN A 492 -13.45 20.01 -0.53
CA GLN A 492 -12.04 20.40 -0.73
C GLN A 492 -11.16 19.26 -1.25
N SER A 493 -11.65 18.02 -1.18
CA SER A 493 -10.97 16.85 -1.78
C SER A 493 -11.11 16.80 -3.31
N PHE A 494 -11.84 17.74 -3.93
CA PHE A 494 -12.17 17.63 -5.35
C PHE A 494 -11.64 18.80 -6.18
N ILE A 495 -10.93 18.49 -7.26
CA ILE A 495 -10.69 19.42 -8.36
C ILE A 495 -12.00 19.57 -9.14
N ASN A 496 -12.51 20.79 -9.27
CA ASN A 496 -13.75 21.05 -10.02
C ASN A 496 -13.53 20.87 -11.53
N PRO A 497 -14.16 19.87 -12.18
CA PRO A 497 -13.87 19.51 -13.57
C PRO A 497 -14.44 20.53 -14.58
N CYS A 498 -15.29 21.45 -14.13
CA CYS A 498 -16.00 22.40 -14.98
C CYS A 498 -15.31 23.78 -15.04
N LEU A 499 -14.16 23.95 -14.39
CA LEU A 499 -13.38 25.20 -14.41
C LEU A 499 -12.30 25.18 -15.49
N ASP A 500 -12.19 26.25 -16.26
CA ASP A 500 -11.08 26.44 -17.22
C ASP A 500 -9.70 26.44 -16.51
N SER A 501 -9.66 26.95 -15.25
CA SER A 501 -8.45 26.96 -14.42
C SER A 501 -8.01 25.54 -14.03
N SER A 502 -8.91 24.60 -13.82
CA SER A 502 -8.57 23.19 -13.59
C SER A 502 -7.91 22.56 -14.82
N ALA A 503 -8.47 22.77 -16.02
CA ALA A 503 -7.84 22.31 -17.26
C ALA A 503 -6.46 22.93 -17.49
N THR A 504 -6.30 24.24 -17.14
CA THR A 504 -5.02 24.96 -17.23
C THR A 504 -3.99 24.40 -16.26
N PHE A 505 -4.39 24.05 -15.03
CA PHE A 505 -3.55 23.41 -14.04
C PHE A 505 -3.08 22.02 -14.52
N VAL A 506 -4.00 21.21 -15.01
CA VAL A 506 -3.70 19.86 -15.50
C VAL A 506 -2.74 19.91 -16.71
N ASP A 507 -2.96 20.79 -17.69
CA ASP A 507 -2.03 20.98 -18.84
C ASP A 507 -0.63 21.41 -18.36
N LYS A 508 -0.54 22.29 -17.35
CA LYS A 508 0.73 22.70 -16.74
C LYS A 508 1.45 21.51 -16.10
N VAL A 509 0.78 20.74 -15.26
CA VAL A 509 1.38 19.60 -14.55
C VAL A 509 1.85 18.54 -15.54
N ILE A 510 1.00 18.12 -16.49
CA ILE A 510 1.37 17.12 -17.52
C ILE A 510 2.58 17.60 -18.36
N THR A 511 2.59 18.90 -18.72
CA THR A 511 3.69 19.48 -19.52
C THR A 511 5.02 19.41 -18.76
N GLU A 512 5.05 19.73 -17.48
CA GLU A 512 6.29 19.71 -16.69
C GLU A 512 6.76 18.27 -16.43
N VAL A 513 5.85 17.36 -16.09
CA VAL A 513 6.21 15.95 -15.91
C VAL A 513 6.75 15.33 -17.22
N ALA A 514 6.10 15.62 -18.35
CA ALA A 514 6.61 15.18 -19.67
C ALA A 514 7.99 15.76 -19.99
N ALA A 515 8.26 17.03 -19.59
CA ALA A 515 9.56 17.64 -19.73
C ALA A 515 10.65 16.96 -18.87
N MET A 516 10.34 16.57 -17.63
CA MET A 516 11.23 15.79 -16.78
C MET A 516 11.57 14.43 -17.40
N HIS A 517 10.56 13.68 -17.86
CA HIS A 517 10.77 12.42 -18.56
C HIS A 517 11.66 12.57 -19.80
N LYS A 518 11.42 13.61 -20.59
CA LYS A 518 12.26 13.93 -21.75
C LYS A 518 13.70 14.26 -21.35
N ALA A 519 13.90 15.01 -20.26
CA ALA A 519 15.23 15.34 -19.75
C ALA A 519 16.01 14.11 -19.28
N ALA A 520 15.33 13.12 -18.69
CA ALA A 520 15.90 11.81 -18.33
C ALA A 520 16.16 10.91 -19.55
N GLY A 521 15.78 11.33 -20.75
CA GLY A 521 15.87 10.48 -21.95
C GLY A 521 14.92 9.27 -21.93
N VAL A 522 13.80 9.40 -21.20
CA VAL A 522 12.74 8.39 -21.06
C VAL A 522 11.41 9.10 -21.36
N PRO A 523 11.01 9.28 -22.62
CA PRO A 523 9.77 9.95 -22.96
C PRO A 523 8.59 9.35 -22.19
N LEU A 524 7.73 10.20 -21.63
CA LEU A 524 6.54 9.77 -20.90
C LEU A 524 5.62 9.00 -21.85
N SER A 525 5.37 7.73 -21.55
CA SER A 525 4.55 6.87 -22.40
C SER A 525 3.15 6.62 -21.82
N THR A 526 2.99 6.76 -20.51
CA THR A 526 1.73 6.52 -19.82
C THR A 526 1.47 7.62 -18.79
N TRP A 527 0.29 8.22 -18.85
CA TRP A 527 -0.23 9.11 -17.83
C TRP A 527 -1.34 8.43 -17.05
N HIS A 528 -1.21 8.35 -15.73
CA HIS A 528 -2.28 7.84 -14.87
C HIS A 528 -3.08 9.00 -14.27
N PHE A 529 -4.39 8.95 -14.50
CA PHE A 529 -5.35 10.00 -14.15
C PHE A 529 -5.84 9.90 -12.70
N GLY A 530 -5.70 8.72 -12.07
CA GLY A 530 -6.44 8.39 -10.87
C GLY A 530 -7.90 8.07 -11.19
N GLY A 531 -8.80 8.89 -10.71
CA GLY A 531 -10.23 8.86 -11.10
C GLY A 531 -11.12 8.05 -10.18
N ASP A 532 -10.56 7.44 -9.14
CA ASP A 532 -11.33 6.66 -8.17
C ASP A 532 -12.14 7.55 -7.22
N GLU A 533 -13.19 6.96 -6.71
CA GLU A 533 -14.02 7.44 -5.61
C GLU A 533 -14.55 8.89 -5.71
N ALA A 534 -14.66 9.45 -6.90
CA ALA A 534 -15.23 10.78 -7.15
C ALA A 534 -16.75 10.82 -6.87
N LYS A 535 -17.14 10.55 -5.64
CA LYS A 535 -18.53 10.36 -5.19
C LYS A 535 -18.77 10.95 -3.80
N ASN A 536 -20.03 11.20 -3.46
CA ASN A 536 -20.46 11.42 -2.08
C ASN A 536 -20.75 10.07 -1.44
N ILE A 537 -19.95 9.65 -0.47
CA ILE A 537 -20.11 8.36 0.21
C ILE A 537 -21.46 8.23 0.90
N LYS A 538 -22.13 9.32 1.25
CA LYS A 538 -23.45 9.31 1.87
C LYS A 538 -24.57 8.96 0.90
N LEU A 539 -24.33 9.01 -0.43
CA LEU A 539 -25.32 8.71 -1.48
C LEU A 539 -25.09 7.36 -2.15
N HIS A 540 -23.89 6.76 -2.00
CA HIS A 540 -23.48 5.60 -2.80
C HIS A 540 -22.83 4.47 -1.99
N ALA A 541 -22.80 3.31 -2.63
CA ALA A 541 -21.91 2.18 -2.43
C ALA A 541 -21.52 1.85 -0.98
N GLY A 542 -22.40 1.23 -0.28
CA GLY A 542 -22.11 0.70 1.05
C GLY A 542 -22.70 1.57 2.15
N PHE A 543 -22.73 2.87 2.02
CA PHE A 543 -23.33 3.75 3.01
C PHE A 543 -24.81 3.95 2.75
N GLN A 544 -25.15 4.66 1.69
CA GLN A 544 -26.54 4.85 1.27
C GLN A 544 -26.60 4.87 -0.25
N ASP A 545 -27.41 4.00 -0.80
CA ASP A 545 -27.75 4.05 -2.20
C ASP A 545 -29.14 4.64 -2.33
N ILE A 546 -29.23 5.81 -2.94
CA ILE A 546 -30.50 6.51 -3.17
C ILE A 546 -31.51 5.66 -3.97
N ASN A 547 -31.01 4.66 -4.71
CA ASN A 547 -31.81 3.74 -5.50
C ASN A 547 -32.14 2.43 -4.76
N ASP A 548 -31.66 2.24 -3.52
CA ASP A 548 -31.86 1.05 -2.71
C ASP A 548 -32.55 1.41 -1.39
N GLU A 549 -33.89 1.30 -1.38
CA GLU A 549 -34.70 1.63 -0.21
C GLU A 549 -34.35 0.82 1.04
N GLU A 550 -33.86 -0.42 0.90
CA GLU A 550 -33.45 -1.23 2.03
C GLU A 550 -32.18 -0.68 2.66
N LYS A 551 -31.20 -0.27 1.87
CA LYS A 551 -29.99 0.35 2.35
C LYS A 551 -30.24 1.71 3.00
N ILE A 552 -31.17 2.49 2.47
CA ILE A 552 -31.58 3.76 3.07
C ILE A 552 -32.28 3.52 4.41
N ALA A 553 -33.20 2.58 4.47
CA ALA A 553 -34.11 2.39 5.60
C ALA A 553 -33.41 2.06 6.92
N TRP A 554 -32.28 1.36 6.90
CA TRP A 554 -31.60 0.97 8.13
C TRP A 554 -30.43 1.92 8.54
N LYS A 555 -30.14 2.92 7.76
CA LYS A 555 -29.15 3.96 8.10
C LYS A 555 -29.70 5.10 8.97
N GLY A 556 -30.80 4.89 9.66
CA GLY A 556 -31.39 5.86 10.58
C GLY A 556 -32.04 7.06 9.87
N ASP A 557 -31.93 8.21 10.50
CA ASP A 557 -32.61 9.45 10.08
C ASP A 557 -31.73 10.35 9.18
N LEU A 558 -30.74 9.79 8.48
CA LEU A 558 -29.93 10.59 7.56
C LEU A 558 -30.84 11.20 6.48
N ASP A 559 -30.91 12.51 6.46
CA ASP A 559 -31.69 13.26 5.47
C ASP A 559 -30.92 13.36 4.16
N LEU A 560 -31.20 12.42 3.25
CA LEU A 560 -30.59 12.37 1.92
C LEU A 560 -30.85 13.64 1.11
N SER A 561 -31.95 14.38 1.38
CA SER A 561 -32.23 15.62 0.68
C SER A 561 -31.22 16.74 0.98
N LYS A 562 -30.41 16.56 2.01
CA LYS A 562 -29.29 17.47 2.36
C LYS A 562 -27.94 17.03 1.81
N GLN A 563 -27.87 15.88 1.15
CA GLN A 563 -26.64 15.40 0.53
C GLN A 563 -26.66 15.73 -0.95
N ASP A 564 -25.53 16.16 -1.47
CA ASP A 564 -25.36 16.55 -2.86
C ASP A 564 -24.39 15.60 -3.57
N PHE A 565 -24.55 15.43 -4.87
CA PHE A 565 -23.45 14.90 -5.71
C PHE A 565 -22.29 15.90 -5.70
N PRO A 566 -21.04 15.44 -5.88
CA PRO A 566 -19.93 16.34 -6.09
C PRO A 566 -20.26 17.35 -7.20
N PHE A 567 -19.92 18.61 -6.97
CA PHE A 567 -20.14 19.74 -7.90
C PHE A 567 -21.60 20.13 -8.16
N ALA A 568 -22.58 19.55 -7.47
CA ALA A 568 -24.01 19.77 -7.75
C ALA A 568 -24.44 21.25 -7.61
N LYS A 569 -23.75 22.02 -6.79
CA LYS A 569 -24.03 23.46 -6.60
C LYS A 569 -23.02 24.39 -7.30
N SER A 570 -22.07 23.84 -8.05
CA SER A 570 -21.18 24.63 -8.90
C SER A 570 -21.95 25.21 -10.09
N PRO A 571 -22.04 26.55 -10.27
CA PRO A 571 -22.72 27.16 -11.40
C PRO A 571 -22.20 26.71 -12.76
N GLN A 572 -20.90 26.47 -12.89
CA GLN A 572 -20.27 26.02 -14.12
C GLN A 572 -20.71 24.60 -14.46
N CYS A 573 -20.69 23.68 -13.48
CA CYS A 573 -21.14 22.31 -13.69
C CYS A 573 -22.64 22.22 -13.96
N GLN A 574 -23.46 23.02 -13.27
CA GLN A 574 -24.90 23.14 -13.57
C GLN A 574 -25.14 23.62 -15.00
N SER A 575 -24.34 24.58 -15.47
CA SER A 575 -24.45 25.09 -16.85
C SER A 575 -24.08 24.03 -17.88
N LEU A 576 -23.03 23.23 -17.60
CA LEU A 576 -22.59 22.15 -18.47
C LEU A 576 -23.65 21.06 -18.63
N ILE A 577 -24.27 20.65 -17.52
CA ILE A 577 -25.39 19.68 -17.54
C ILE A 577 -26.63 20.28 -18.24
N ALA A 578 -26.95 21.54 -17.95
CA ALA A 578 -28.09 22.21 -18.58
C ALA A 578 -27.94 22.39 -20.11
N SER A 579 -26.71 22.48 -20.62
CA SER A 579 -26.41 22.48 -22.06
C SER A 579 -26.63 21.12 -22.74
N GLY A 580 -26.67 20.03 -21.97
CA GLY A 580 -26.75 18.66 -22.45
C GLY A 580 -25.39 18.08 -22.91
N GLU A 581 -24.27 18.75 -22.60
CA GLU A 581 -22.93 18.25 -22.91
C GLU A 581 -22.55 17.08 -21.99
N VAL A 582 -23.02 17.10 -20.74
CA VAL A 582 -22.90 16.00 -19.77
C VAL A 582 -24.31 15.62 -19.31
N ALA A 583 -24.57 14.32 -19.16
CA ALA A 583 -25.90 13.81 -18.84
C ALA A 583 -26.38 14.23 -17.43
N ASP A 584 -25.52 14.10 -16.43
CA ASP A 584 -25.76 14.43 -15.03
C ASP A 584 -24.46 14.56 -14.24
N PHE A 585 -24.56 14.77 -12.93
CA PHE A 585 -23.39 14.94 -12.05
C PHE A 585 -22.56 13.66 -11.89
N GLU A 586 -23.13 12.46 -12.03
CA GLU A 586 -22.39 11.20 -11.95
C GLU A 586 -21.48 10.98 -13.15
N HIS A 587 -21.80 11.56 -14.31
CA HIS A 587 -21.01 11.48 -15.53
C HIS A 587 -19.84 12.48 -15.56
N LEU A 588 -19.82 13.48 -14.67
CA LEU A 588 -18.76 14.51 -14.66
C LEU A 588 -17.34 13.95 -14.50
N PRO A 589 -17.06 12.97 -13.61
CA PRO A 589 -15.71 12.42 -13.49
C PRO A 589 -15.21 11.78 -14.79
N SER A 590 -16.02 10.95 -15.44
CA SER A 590 -15.67 10.30 -16.72
C SER A 590 -15.54 11.30 -17.86
N HIS A 591 -16.43 12.29 -17.93
CA HIS A 591 -16.29 13.40 -18.88
C HIS A 591 -14.95 14.13 -18.68
N PHE A 592 -14.56 14.41 -17.43
CA PHE A 592 -13.28 15.04 -17.13
C PHE A 592 -12.10 14.18 -17.57
N ALA A 593 -12.14 12.86 -17.32
CA ALA A 593 -11.13 11.92 -17.81
C ALA A 593 -10.97 11.99 -19.33
N GLU A 594 -12.08 12.04 -20.08
CA GLU A 594 -12.06 12.22 -21.55
C GLU A 594 -11.42 13.56 -21.97
N GLN A 595 -11.72 14.67 -21.25
CA GLN A 595 -11.08 15.96 -21.54
C GLN A 595 -9.57 15.93 -21.23
N VAL A 596 -9.17 15.35 -20.08
CA VAL A 596 -7.74 15.21 -19.72
C VAL A 596 -7.01 14.33 -20.73
N SER A 597 -7.64 13.27 -21.26
CA SER A 597 -7.04 12.42 -22.29
C SER A 597 -6.65 13.21 -23.55
N LYS A 598 -7.40 14.28 -23.88
CA LYS A 598 -7.04 15.20 -25.00
C LYS A 598 -5.78 16.01 -24.70
N ILE A 599 -5.61 16.43 -23.43
CA ILE A 599 -4.39 17.12 -23.00
C ILE A 599 -3.20 16.15 -23.07
N VAL A 600 -3.37 14.93 -22.60
CA VAL A 600 -2.36 13.85 -22.65
C VAL A 600 -1.94 13.55 -24.09
N ALA A 601 -2.90 13.34 -24.98
CA ALA A 601 -2.64 13.09 -26.41
C ALA A 601 -1.94 14.29 -27.09
N LYS A 602 -2.28 15.52 -26.74
CA LYS A 602 -1.63 16.75 -27.26
C LYS A 602 -0.15 16.81 -26.90
N GLN A 603 0.27 16.26 -25.76
CA GLN A 603 1.68 16.15 -25.35
C GLN A 603 2.40 14.98 -26.05
N GLY A 604 1.70 14.18 -26.87
CA GLY A 604 2.25 13.02 -27.56
C GLY A 604 2.41 11.78 -26.68
N ILE A 605 1.70 11.71 -25.57
CA ILE A 605 1.70 10.58 -24.65
C ILE A 605 0.68 9.54 -25.17
N PRO A 606 1.12 8.31 -25.54
CA PRO A 606 0.26 7.37 -26.26
C PRO A 606 -0.78 6.65 -25.37
N HIS A 607 -0.54 6.53 -24.06
CA HIS A 607 -1.40 5.74 -23.19
C HIS A 607 -1.98 6.56 -22.05
N PHE A 608 -3.30 6.50 -21.94
CA PHE A 608 -4.06 7.01 -20.79
C PHE A 608 -4.37 5.84 -19.87
N GLN A 609 -4.17 6.01 -18.57
CA GLN A 609 -4.45 4.97 -17.56
C GLN A 609 -5.25 5.60 -16.44
N ALA A 610 -6.18 4.85 -15.84
CA ALA A 610 -6.98 5.29 -14.71
C ALA A 610 -7.47 4.09 -13.88
N TRP A 611 -7.87 4.35 -12.65
CA TRP A 611 -8.74 3.44 -11.91
C TRP A 611 -10.09 3.36 -12.64
N GLN A 612 -10.70 2.20 -12.63
CA GLN A 612 -11.92 1.93 -13.40
C GLN A 612 -13.07 2.90 -13.09
N ASP A 613 -13.14 3.42 -11.87
CA ASP A 613 -14.19 4.36 -11.44
C ASP A 613 -14.22 5.62 -12.31
N GLY A 614 -13.07 6.18 -12.62
CA GLY A 614 -12.93 7.37 -13.45
C GLY A 614 -13.38 7.15 -14.91
N LEU A 615 -13.48 5.91 -15.36
CA LEU A 615 -13.86 5.53 -16.71
C LEU A 615 -15.30 5.00 -16.80
N LYS A 616 -15.98 4.85 -15.65
CA LYS A 616 -17.21 4.07 -15.50
C LYS A 616 -18.36 4.51 -16.42
N HIS A 617 -18.50 5.82 -16.65
CA HIS A 617 -19.60 6.41 -17.42
C HIS A 617 -19.19 6.79 -18.85
N SER A 618 -17.96 6.47 -19.29
CA SER A 618 -17.58 6.52 -20.69
C SER A 618 -18.18 5.34 -21.46
N GLU A 619 -18.50 5.54 -22.75
CA GLU A 619 -19.15 4.51 -23.57
C GLU A 619 -18.23 3.29 -23.71
N ASP A 620 -16.98 3.54 -24.15
CA ASP A 620 -15.93 2.54 -24.32
C ASP A 620 -14.54 3.23 -24.37
N ALA A 621 -13.49 2.46 -24.68
CA ALA A 621 -12.13 2.99 -24.79
C ALA A 621 -11.93 3.97 -25.97
N ASP A 622 -12.79 3.93 -27.01
CA ASP A 622 -12.70 4.81 -28.17
C ASP A 622 -13.15 6.26 -27.85
N ALA A 623 -13.77 6.48 -26.70
CA ALA A 623 -14.15 7.82 -26.22
C ALA A 623 -12.92 8.70 -25.88
N PHE A 624 -11.76 8.11 -25.70
CA PHE A 624 -10.51 8.79 -25.28
C PHE A 624 -9.63 9.14 -26.47
N ALA A 625 -8.84 10.20 -26.33
CA ALA A 625 -8.03 10.76 -27.40
C ALA A 625 -6.64 10.09 -27.58
N THR A 626 -6.23 9.22 -26.68
CA THR A 626 -4.94 8.52 -26.70
C THR A 626 -5.01 7.23 -27.54
N GLU A 627 -3.86 6.65 -27.89
CA GLU A 627 -3.78 5.43 -28.69
C GLU A 627 -4.38 4.21 -28.00
N SER A 628 -4.29 4.13 -26.66
CA SER A 628 -4.97 3.14 -25.84
C SER A 628 -5.33 3.69 -24.47
N VAL A 629 -6.29 3.03 -23.82
CA VAL A 629 -6.75 3.32 -22.46
C VAL A 629 -6.61 2.09 -21.60
N ARG A 630 -5.88 2.23 -20.49
CA ARG A 630 -5.69 1.18 -19.50
C ARG A 630 -6.61 1.42 -18.32
N ALA A 631 -7.32 0.38 -17.91
CA ALA A 631 -8.16 0.40 -16.71
C ALA A 631 -7.57 -0.48 -15.61
N ASN A 632 -7.13 0.13 -14.52
CA ASN A 632 -6.81 -0.61 -13.29
C ASN A 632 -8.10 -1.10 -12.65
N PHE A 633 -8.31 -2.40 -12.71
CA PHE A 633 -9.52 -3.04 -12.25
C PHE A 633 -9.35 -3.52 -10.79
N TRP A 634 -10.05 -2.87 -9.85
CA TRP A 634 -9.90 -3.09 -8.40
C TRP A 634 -11.16 -3.55 -7.66
N ASP A 635 -12.20 -4.00 -8.35
CA ASP A 635 -13.35 -4.65 -7.70
C ASP A 635 -12.94 -5.95 -7.00
N THR A 636 -13.45 -6.18 -5.80
CA THR A 636 -13.26 -7.47 -5.10
C THR A 636 -14.02 -8.59 -5.82
N LEU A 637 -13.47 -9.80 -5.76
CA LEU A 637 -14.05 -10.94 -6.46
C LEU A 637 -15.43 -11.32 -5.93
N TYR A 638 -15.63 -11.29 -4.61
CA TYR A 638 -16.90 -11.66 -4.00
C TYR A 638 -18.00 -10.58 -4.11
N TRP A 639 -17.65 -9.33 -4.50
CA TRP A 639 -18.61 -8.27 -4.85
C TRP A 639 -18.94 -8.21 -6.34
N GLY A 640 -18.57 -9.23 -7.10
CA GLY A 640 -18.87 -9.32 -8.52
C GLY A 640 -17.69 -9.05 -9.46
N GLY A 641 -16.52 -8.67 -8.92
CA GLY A 641 -15.31 -8.41 -9.72
C GLY A 641 -14.88 -9.59 -10.59
N GLY A 642 -15.17 -10.83 -10.16
CA GLY A 642 -14.92 -12.02 -10.97
C GLY A 642 -15.72 -12.07 -12.30
N ALA A 643 -16.78 -11.27 -12.44
CA ALA A 643 -17.55 -11.15 -13.69
C ALA A 643 -17.23 -9.85 -14.41
N SER A 644 -17.26 -8.70 -13.70
CA SER A 644 -17.21 -7.37 -14.31
C SER A 644 -15.89 -7.04 -15.03
N ALA A 645 -14.75 -7.60 -14.61
CA ALA A 645 -13.47 -7.38 -15.29
C ALA A 645 -13.50 -7.70 -16.80
N TYR A 646 -14.23 -8.76 -17.18
CA TYR A 646 -14.34 -9.16 -18.59
C TYR A 646 -15.20 -8.20 -19.40
N GLU A 647 -16.13 -7.51 -18.77
CA GLU A 647 -16.96 -6.46 -19.40
C GLU A 647 -16.12 -5.24 -19.77
N TRP A 648 -15.13 -4.89 -18.95
CA TRP A 648 -14.15 -3.84 -19.26
C TRP A 648 -13.30 -4.19 -20.49
N ALA A 649 -12.80 -5.42 -20.55
CA ALA A 649 -12.05 -5.90 -21.72
C ALA A 649 -12.95 -5.96 -22.98
N GLU A 650 -14.25 -6.26 -22.84
CA GLU A 650 -15.22 -6.23 -23.94
C GLU A 650 -15.44 -4.81 -24.50
N LYS A 651 -15.41 -3.79 -23.62
CA LYS A 651 -15.45 -2.37 -24.00
C LYS A 651 -14.16 -1.84 -24.62
N GLY A 652 -13.15 -2.68 -24.81
CA GLY A 652 -11.91 -2.31 -25.47
C GLY A 652 -10.79 -1.77 -24.60
N TYR A 653 -10.99 -1.66 -23.29
CA TYR A 653 -9.92 -1.24 -22.36
C TYR A 653 -8.81 -2.28 -22.25
N ASP A 654 -7.58 -1.83 -22.06
CA ASP A 654 -6.45 -2.65 -21.62
C ASP A 654 -6.55 -2.85 -20.11
N VAL A 655 -7.17 -3.96 -19.70
CA VAL A 655 -7.44 -4.22 -18.29
C VAL A 655 -6.17 -4.65 -17.56
N VAL A 656 -5.81 -3.91 -16.52
CA VAL A 656 -4.75 -4.25 -15.57
C VAL A 656 -5.40 -4.74 -14.29
N ILE A 657 -5.24 -6.03 -13.99
CA ILE A 657 -5.82 -6.66 -12.82
C ILE A 657 -5.16 -6.13 -11.55
N SER A 658 -5.97 -5.58 -10.65
CA SER A 658 -5.55 -4.93 -9.41
C SER A 658 -6.47 -5.31 -8.24
N ASN A 659 -6.97 -6.56 -8.21
CA ASN A 659 -7.98 -6.99 -7.24
C ASN A 659 -7.47 -6.91 -5.80
N PRO A 660 -8.12 -6.13 -4.92
CA PRO A 660 -7.61 -5.86 -3.56
C PRO A 660 -7.59 -7.09 -2.66
N ASP A 661 -8.47 -8.03 -2.86
CA ASP A 661 -8.51 -9.29 -2.10
C ASP A 661 -7.31 -10.22 -2.37
N TYR A 662 -6.46 -9.92 -3.38
CA TYR A 662 -5.26 -10.71 -3.69
C TYR A 662 -3.96 -9.92 -3.81
N VAL A 663 -3.99 -8.71 -4.40
CA VAL A 663 -2.75 -8.02 -4.78
C VAL A 663 -2.57 -6.65 -4.11
N TYR A 664 -3.44 -6.28 -3.14
CA TYR A 664 -3.16 -5.14 -2.28
C TYR A 664 -2.25 -5.56 -1.13
N MET A 665 -1.13 -4.89 -1.00
CA MET A 665 -0.09 -5.17 0.00
C MET A 665 -0.26 -4.35 1.28
N ASP A 666 -1.21 -3.43 1.33
CA ASP A 666 -1.64 -2.70 2.51
C ASP A 666 -2.57 -3.51 3.43
N PHE A 667 -3.04 -4.68 2.99
CA PHE A 667 -3.77 -5.61 3.86
C PHE A 667 -2.81 -6.43 4.75
N PRO A 668 -3.24 -6.80 5.98
CA PRO A 668 -2.44 -7.59 6.90
C PRO A 668 -2.02 -8.94 6.30
N TYR A 669 -0.87 -9.45 6.71
CA TYR A 669 -0.43 -10.80 6.33
C TYR A 669 -1.29 -11.91 6.98
N GLU A 670 -1.75 -11.67 8.21
CA GLU A 670 -2.48 -12.64 9.02
C GLU A 670 -3.58 -11.96 9.84
N VAL A 671 -4.55 -12.75 10.31
CA VAL A 671 -5.57 -12.31 11.27
C VAL A 671 -4.96 -12.30 12.67
N ASP A 672 -4.16 -11.28 12.94
CA ASP A 672 -3.44 -11.07 14.20
C ASP A 672 -3.45 -9.55 14.49
N ALA A 673 -3.87 -9.14 15.67
CA ALA A 673 -3.99 -7.72 16.05
C ALA A 673 -2.70 -6.91 15.84
N LYS A 674 -1.54 -7.57 15.90
CA LYS A 674 -0.21 -6.96 15.75
C LYS A 674 0.28 -6.87 14.29
N GLU A 675 -0.51 -7.33 13.32
CA GLU A 675 -0.26 -7.05 11.92
C GLU A 675 -0.76 -5.65 11.58
N ARG A 676 -0.23 -5.09 10.49
CA ARG A 676 -0.55 -3.75 9.99
C ARG A 676 -1.49 -3.82 8.80
N GLY A 677 -2.37 -2.84 8.64
CA GLY A 677 -3.11 -2.62 7.41
C GLY A 677 -4.62 -2.60 7.56
N TYR A 678 -5.29 -2.16 6.49
CA TYR A 678 -6.75 -2.18 6.40
C TYR A 678 -7.30 -3.57 6.08
N TYR A 679 -8.63 -3.74 6.22
CA TYR A 679 -9.29 -5.03 6.04
C TYR A 679 -10.70 -4.90 5.43
N TRP A 680 -10.87 -3.89 4.56
CA TRP A 680 -12.17 -3.63 3.94
C TRP A 680 -12.52 -4.65 2.83
N ALA A 681 -11.53 -5.10 2.04
CA ALA A 681 -11.73 -6.04 0.94
C ALA A 681 -11.42 -7.48 1.34
N THR A 682 -10.48 -7.71 2.23
CA THR A 682 -10.11 -9.05 2.72
C THR A 682 -9.59 -8.94 4.13
N ARG A 683 -9.69 -10.02 4.89
CA ARG A 683 -9.22 -10.02 6.27
C ARG A 683 -7.70 -10.10 6.39
N ALA A 684 -7.08 -10.79 5.44
CA ALA A 684 -5.62 -10.89 5.33
C ALA A 684 -5.21 -11.35 3.93
N THR A 685 -4.01 -10.96 3.51
CA THR A 685 -3.38 -11.41 2.27
C THR A 685 -1.93 -11.73 2.52
N ASP A 686 -1.60 -13.01 2.67
CA ASP A 686 -0.23 -13.47 2.77
C ASP A 686 0.38 -13.86 1.41
N THR A 687 1.66 -14.20 1.42
CA THR A 687 2.38 -14.60 0.20
C THR A 687 1.76 -15.84 -0.46
N ARG A 688 1.23 -16.81 0.31
CA ARG A 688 0.60 -18.02 -0.22
C ARG A 688 -0.71 -17.71 -0.93
N LYS A 689 -1.53 -16.83 -0.37
CA LYS A 689 -2.78 -16.38 -1.01
C LYS A 689 -2.49 -15.67 -2.32
N MET A 690 -1.54 -14.72 -2.32
CA MET A 690 -1.14 -14.00 -3.52
C MET A 690 -0.54 -14.93 -4.59
N PHE A 691 0.28 -15.92 -4.19
CA PHE A 691 0.80 -16.96 -5.09
C PHE A 691 -0.32 -17.80 -5.72
N GLY A 692 -1.38 -18.08 -4.98
CA GLY A 692 -2.52 -18.90 -5.43
C GLY A 692 -3.50 -18.17 -6.35
N PHE A 693 -3.24 -16.91 -6.70
CA PHE A 693 -4.11 -16.10 -7.55
C PHE A 693 -4.09 -16.56 -9.01
N ALA A 694 -5.27 -16.69 -9.62
CA ALA A 694 -5.46 -16.96 -11.05
C ALA A 694 -5.97 -15.69 -11.75
N PRO A 695 -5.09 -14.82 -12.26
CA PRO A 695 -5.48 -13.48 -12.72
C PRO A 695 -6.24 -13.47 -14.05
N GLU A 696 -6.11 -14.48 -14.92
CA GLU A 696 -6.86 -14.56 -16.18
C GLU A 696 -8.19 -15.30 -16.05
N ASN A 697 -8.35 -16.10 -14.98
CA ASN A 697 -9.63 -16.73 -14.66
C ASN A 697 -10.08 -16.30 -13.25
N LEU A 698 -10.51 -15.05 -13.12
CA LEU A 698 -10.91 -14.47 -11.84
C LEU A 698 -11.97 -15.29 -11.09
N PRO A 699 -13.02 -15.86 -11.76
CA PRO A 699 -13.97 -16.73 -11.09
C PRO A 699 -13.38 -17.94 -10.40
N GLN A 700 -12.29 -18.53 -10.95
CA GLN A 700 -11.63 -19.72 -10.39
C GLN A 700 -11.22 -19.53 -8.93
N ASN A 701 -10.86 -18.30 -8.55
CA ASN A 701 -10.38 -17.99 -7.21
C ASN A 701 -11.43 -18.26 -6.12
N ALA A 702 -12.72 -18.25 -6.44
CA ALA A 702 -13.80 -18.63 -5.51
C ALA A 702 -13.73 -20.08 -5.03
N GLU A 703 -12.97 -20.95 -5.72
CA GLU A 703 -12.77 -22.34 -5.28
C GLU A 703 -11.73 -22.50 -4.19
N THR A 704 -10.86 -21.50 -4.01
CA THR A 704 -9.72 -21.54 -3.09
C THR A 704 -9.67 -20.39 -2.11
N SER A 705 -10.64 -19.47 -2.15
CA SER A 705 -10.69 -18.28 -1.32
C SER A 705 -12.04 -18.11 -0.62
N VAL A 706 -12.07 -17.19 0.31
CA VAL A 706 -13.25 -16.78 1.08
C VAL A 706 -13.44 -15.25 0.96
N ASP A 707 -14.64 -14.78 1.28
CA ASP A 707 -14.91 -13.35 1.43
C ASP A 707 -14.21 -12.76 2.68
N ARG A 708 -14.41 -11.48 2.92
CA ARG A 708 -13.80 -10.77 4.06
C ARG A 708 -14.27 -11.27 5.44
N ASP A 709 -15.37 -12.00 5.51
CA ASP A 709 -15.91 -12.59 6.75
C ASP A 709 -15.58 -14.09 6.88
N GLY A 710 -14.73 -14.62 6.00
CA GLY A 710 -14.29 -16.01 6.03
C GLY A 710 -15.30 -17.00 5.46
N ASN A 711 -16.30 -16.54 4.70
CA ASN A 711 -17.31 -17.38 4.06
C ASN A 711 -16.98 -17.64 2.59
N GLY A 712 -17.37 -18.81 2.10
CA GLY A 712 -17.29 -19.13 0.67
C GLY A 712 -18.29 -18.29 -0.14
N PHE A 713 -17.94 -17.99 -1.39
CA PHE A 713 -18.78 -17.30 -2.35
C PHE A 713 -18.81 -18.03 -3.69
N GLU A 714 -19.77 -17.69 -4.55
CA GLU A 714 -19.83 -18.17 -5.92
C GLU A 714 -19.34 -17.08 -6.87
N SER A 715 -18.63 -17.47 -7.93
CA SER A 715 -18.20 -16.55 -8.98
C SER A 715 -18.31 -17.21 -10.36
N ALA A 716 -18.72 -16.43 -11.35
CA ALA A 716 -18.79 -16.85 -12.76
C ALA A 716 -18.73 -15.60 -13.64
N GLY A 717 -17.94 -15.65 -14.69
CA GLY A 717 -17.97 -14.60 -15.71
C GLY A 717 -19.16 -14.77 -16.64
N THR A 718 -19.66 -13.68 -17.19
CA THR A 718 -20.87 -13.65 -18.07
C THR A 718 -20.56 -13.45 -19.53
N VAL A 719 -19.41 -12.82 -19.84
CA VAL A 719 -19.02 -12.46 -21.21
C VAL A 719 -17.71 -13.11 -21.61
N THR A 720 -17.51 -13.33 -22.91
CA THR A 720 -16.21 -13.69 -23.48
C THR A 720 -15.56 -12.42 -24.00
N PRO A 721 -14.45 -11.95 -23.40
CA PRO A 721 -13.86 -10.66 -23.78
C PRO A 721 -13.25 -10.71 -25.18
N LYS A 722 -13.22 -9.54 -25.86
CA LYS A 722 -12.59 -9.38 -27.19
C LYS A 722 -11.07 -9.57 -27.16
N LYS A 723 -10.44 -9.29 -26.01
CA LYS A 723 -9.01 -9.39 -25.85
C LYS A 723 -8.67 -9.90 -24.42
N PRO A 724 -7.50 -10.51 -24.22
CA PRO A 724 -7.04 -10.92 -22.90
C PRO A 724 -6.80 -9.69 -22.01
N PHE A 725 -6.65 -9.91 -20.70
CA PHE A 725 -6.19 -8.89 -19.80
C PHE A 725 -4.75 -8.46 -20.15
N TYR A 726 -4.48 -7.16 -19.99
CA TYR A 726 -3.21 -6.56 -20.37
C TYR A 726 -2.10 -6.82 -19.35
N GLY A 727 -2.47 -6.95 -18.08
CA GLY A 727 -1.49 -7.17 -17.05
C GLY A 727 -2.02 -7.36 -15.65
N LEU A 728 -1.06 -7.44 -14.74
CA LEU A 728 -1.26 -7.56 -13.30
C LEU A 728 -0.43 -6.48 -12.59
N SER A 729 -1.02 -5.83 -11.60
CA SER A 729 -0.35 -4.87 -10.73
C SER A 729 -0.64 -5.17 -9.27
N ALA A 730 0.39 -5.16 -8.43
CA ALA A 730 0.26 -5.18 -6.98
C ALA A 730 0.31 -3.74 -6.46
N GLN A 731 -0.51 -3.43 -5.45
CA GLN A 731 -0.63 -2.09 -4.90
C GLN A 731 -0.22 -2.05 -3.43
N LEU A 732 0.48 -0.98 -3.03
CA LEU A 732 0.65 -0.61 -1.64
C LEU A 732 0.07 0.78 -1.41
N TRP A 733 -1.04 0.85 -0.67
CA TRP A 733 -1.57 2.09 -0.12
C TRP A 733 -0.93 2.36 1.25
N SER A 734 -0.66 3.63 1.58
CA SER A 734 0.25 3.94 2.68
C SER A 734 -0.41 4.60 3.90
N GLU A 735 -1.74 4.57 4.03
CA GLU A 735 -2.45 5.23 5.16
C GLU A 735 -1.97 4.74 6.54
N THR A 736 -1.68 3.45 6.65
CA THR A 736 -1.15 2.87 7.90
C THR A 736 0.33 2.55 7.84
N VAL A 737 1.02 2.90 6.75
CA VAL A 737 2.43 2.58 6.47
C VAL A 737 3.22 3.88 6.45
N ARG A 738 3.92 4.19 7.52
CA ARG A 738 4.54 5.50 7.76
C ARG A 738 6.05 5.52 7.53
N THR A 739 6.76 4.44 7.85
CA THR A 739 8.22 4.38 7.71
C THR A 739 8.65 3.52 6.54
N ASP A 740 9.89 3.69 6.07
CA ASP A 740 10.45 2.86 5.01
C ASP A 740 10.57 1.39 5.43
N GLU A 741 10.86 1.10 6.71
CA GLU A 741 10.90 -0.27 7.24
C GLU A 741 9.49 -0.90 7.23
N GLN A 742 8.46 -0.14 7.58
CA GLN A 742 7.06 -0.60 7.48
C GLN A 742 6.67 -0.85 6.03
N TYR A 743 7.08 0.02 5.12
CA TYR A 743 6.88 -0.15 3.68
C TYR A 743 7.52 -1.45 3.18
N GLU A 744 8.78 -1.68 3.49
CA GLU A 744 9.49 -2.90 3.08
C GLU A 744 8.88 -4.16 3.70
N TYR A 745 8.47 -4.10 4.98
CA TYR A 745 7.74 -5.17 5.65
C TYR A 745 6.44 -5.51 4.92
N MET A 746 5.68 -4.51 4.49
CA MET A 746 4.39 -4.73 3.81
C MET A 746 4.56 -5.23 2.38
N VAL A 747 5.54 -4.75 1.64
CA VAL A 747 5.81 -5.14 0.25
C VAL A 747 6.47 -6.52 0.17
N PHE A 748 7.49 -6.77 1.00
CA PHE A 748 8.31 -7.98 0.89
C PHE A 748 8.00 -9.00 1.99
N PRO A 749 7.88 -10.30 1.63
CA PRO A 749 8.20 -10.90 0.34
C PRO A 749 7.00 -11.05 -0.62
N ARG A 750 5.80 -10.51 -0.31
CA ARG A 750 4.57 -10.73 -1.11
C ARG A 750 4.69 -10.35 -2.58
N VAL A 751 5.35 -9.25 -2.87
CA VAL A 751 5.56 -8.77 -4.25
C VAL A 751 6.24 -9.79 -5.15
N ILE A 752 7.05 -10.71 -4.58
CA ILE A 752 7.69 -11.79 -5.34
C ILE A 752 6.65 -12.81 -5.82
N ALA A 753 5.60 -13.07 -5.02
CA ALA A 753 4.47 -13.89 -5.46
C ALA A 753 3.63 -13.20 -6.54
N ALA A 754 3.44 -11.88 -6.45
CA ALA A 754 2.82 -11.11 -7.52
C ALA A 754 3.63 -11.17 -8.81
N ALA A 755 4.96 -11.06 -8.73
CA ALA A 755 5.88 -11.20 -9.86
C ALA A 755 5.78 -12.58 -10.52
N GLU A 756 5.69 -13.63 -9.71
CA GLU A 756 5.46 -15.01 -10.19
C GLU A 756 4.16 -15.10 -10.99
N ARG A 757 3.05 -14.59 -10.47
CA ARG A 757 1.75 -14.60 -11.18
C ARG A 757 1.71 -13.70 -12.41
N ALA A 758 2.41 -12.59 -12.37
CA ALA A 758 2.49 -11.67 -13.51
C ALA A 758 3.35 -12.20 -14.66
N TRP A 759 4.31 -13.07 -14.36
CA TRP A 759 5.24 -13.64 -15.34
C TRP A 759 4.81 -15.01 -15.85
N HIS A 760 4.41 -15.92 -14.94
CA HIS A 760 4.19 -17.34 -15.21
C HIS A 760 2.70 -17.73 -15.13
N GLU A 761 2.22 -18.43 -16.14
CA GLU A 761 0.92 -19.11 -16.13
C GLU A 761 1.10 -20.54 -15.57
N ALA A 762 0.47 -20.82 -14.43
CA ALA A 762 0.63 -22.10 -13.77
C ALA A 762 -0.30 -23.17 -14.37
N SER A 763 0.14 -24.43 -14.31
CA SER A 763 -0.61 -25.57 -14.87
C SER A 763 -1.97 -25.84 -14.19
N TRP A 764 -2.19 -25.31 -13.00
CA TRP A 764 -3.44 -25.42 -12.24
C TRP A 764 -4.42 -24.28 -12.53
N GLU A 765 -4.02 -23.26 -13.28
CA GLU A 765 -4.92 -22.22 -13.75
C GLU A 765 -5.74 -22.75 -14.93
N ASN A 766 -7.06 -22.71 -14.78
CA ASN A 766 -7.98 -23.15 -15.84
C ASN A 766 -8.16 -22.03 -16.86
N GLU A 767 -8.28 -22.39 -18.13
CA GLU A 767 -8.70 -21.46 -19.16
C GLU A 767 -10.08 -20.86 -18.80
N TYR A 768 -10.21 -19.53 -18.87
CA TYR A 768 -11.48 -18.86 -18.61
C TYR A 768 -12.55 -19.26 -19.62
N LYS A 769 -13.75 -19.57 -19.12
CA LYS A 769 -14.94 -19.84 -19.93
C LYS A 769 -16.17 -19.17 -19.30
N ALA A 770 -16.82 -18.31 -20.07
CA ALA A 770 -18.07 -17.67 -19.63
C ALA A 770 -19.11 -18.71 -19.18
N GLY A 771 -19.79 -18.46 -18.08
CA GLY A 771 -20.84 -19.33 -17.51
C GLY A 771 -20.33 -20.46 -16.64
N VAL A 772 -19.02 -20.72 -16.56
CA VAL A 772 -18.46 -21.69 -15.60
C VAL A 772 -18.47 -21.08 -14.22
N LYS A 773 -19.13 -21.77 -13.27
CA LYS A 773 -19.24 -21.36 -11.87
C LYS A 773 -18.18 -22.04 -11.01
N TYR A 774 -17.58 -21.26 -10.13
CA TYR A 774 -16.63 -21.71 -9.11
C TYR A 774 -17.13 -21.33 -7.71
N SER A 775 -16.84 -22.17 -6.73
CA SER A 775 -17.09 -21.96 -5.31
C SER A 775 -16.25 -22.94 -4.50
N LEU A 776 -16.20 -22.82 -3.17
CA LEU A 776 -15.53 -23.80 -2.29
C LEU A 776 -16.04 -25.23 -2.46
N GLN A 777 -17.26 -25.43 -3.00
CA GLN A 777 -17.87 -26.74 -3.23
C GLN A 777 -17.52 -27.33 -4.60
N THR A 778 -16.95 -26.56 -5.53
CA THR A 778 -16.49 -27.09 -6.82
C THR A 778 -15.16 -27.78 -6.68
N ASN A 779 -14.78 -28.58 -7.65
CA ASN A 779 -13.51 -29.31 -7.70
C ASN A 779 -12.96 -29.29 -9.13
N LEU A 780 -12.79 -28.09 -9.67
CA LEU A 780 -12.34 -27.83 -11.03
C LEU A 780 -10.85 -27.51 -11.08
N VAL A 781 -10.30 -26.95 -9.99
CA VAL A 781 -8.89 -26.59 -9.84
C VAL A 781 -8.07 -27.80 -9.41
N ASP A 782 -6.93 -28.02 -10.05
CA ASP A 782 -5.94 -29.01 -9.58
C ASP A 782 -5.19 -28.47 -8.35
N LYS A 783 -5.83 -28.59 -7.18
CA LYS A 783 -5.25 -28.14 -5.89
C LYS A 783 -3.96 -28.88 -5.54
N LYS A 784 -3.74 -30.08 -6.07
CA LYS A 784 -2.52 -30.84 -5.83
C LYS A 784 -1.35 -30.26 -6.62
N ALA A 785 -1.58 -29.89 -7.88
CA ALA A 785 -0.58 -29.17 -8.67
C ALA A 785 -0.28 -27.79 -8.06
N GLN A 786 -1.32 -27.06 -7.62
CA GLN A 786 -1.15 -25.77 -6.93
C GLN A 786 -0.29 -25.89 -5.67
N LEU A 787 -0.52 -26.92 -4.84
CA LEU A 787 0.28 -27.17 -3.65
C LEU A 787 1.73 -27.54 -3.98
N ALA A 788 1.96 -28.32 -5.03
CA ALA A 788 3.31 -28.69 -5.46
C ALA A 788 4.10 -27.45 -5.94
N ASP A 789 3.47 -26.58 -6.71
CA ASP A 789 4.10 -25.32 -7.15
C ASP A 789 4.36 -24.37 -5.98
N TRP A 790 3.39 -24.24 -5.05
CA TRP A 790 3.59 -23.49 -3.82
C TRP A 790 4.75 -24.04 -2.98
N THR A 791 4.83 -25.35 -2.79
CA THR A 791 5.90 -25.99 -2.00
C THR A 791 7.28 -25.64 -2.59
N LYS A 792 7.43 -25.73 -3.91
CA LYS A 792 8.66 -25.37 -4.60
C LYS A 792 9.01 -23.88 -4.44
N PHE A 793 8.03 -23.01 -4.65
CA PHE A 793 8.20 -21.57 -4.45
C PHE A 793 8.60 -21.24 -3.00
N ALA A 794 7.87 -21.80 -2.02
CA ALA A 794 8.10 -21.55 -0.59
C ALA A 794 9.50 -22.00 -0.13
N ASN A 795 9.96 -23.16 -0.60
CA ASN A 795 11.32 -23.63 -0.35
C ASN A 795 12.38 -22.73 -0.99
N THR A 796 12.15 -22.24 -2.21
CA THR A 796 13.07 -21.29 -2.87
C THR A 796 13.15 -19.98 -2.11
N MET A 797 12.02 -19.49 -1.63
CA MET A 797 11.97 -18.30 -0.78
C MET A 797 12.82 -18.49 0.47
N GLY A 798 12.57 -19.56 1.25
CA GLY A 798 13.27 -19.79 2.53
C GLY A 798 14.74 -20.13 2.38
N GLN A 799 15.11 -20.93 1.38
CA GLN A 799 16.48 -21.40 1.19
C GLN A 799 17.38 -20.37 0.48
N ARG A 800 16.81 -19.40 -0.25
CA ARG A 800 17.62 -18.53 -1.09
C ARG A 800 17.15 -17.08 -1.17
N GLU A 801 15.88 -16.83 -1.48
CA GLU A 801 15.46 -15.47 -1.87
C GLU A 801 15.37 -14.51 -0.66
N LEU A 802 14.96 -14.98 0.53
CA LEU A 802 14.96 -14.14 1.73
C LEU A 802 16.37 -13.69 2.13
N ALA A 803 17.37 -14.57 1.97
CA ALA A 803 18.78 -14.20 2.20
C ALA A 803 19.24 -13.09 1.23
N LYS A 804 18.79 -13.13 -0.04
CA LYS A 804 19.11 -12.08 -1.02
C LYS A 804 18.43 -10.76 -0.70
N LEU A 805 17.21 -10.77 -0.18
CA LEU A 805 16.52 -9.57 0.30
C LEU A 805 17.30 -8.96 1.49
N GLU A 806 17.71 -9.77 2.46
CA GLU A 806 18.51 -9.30 3.59
C GLU A 806 19.86 -8.71 3.14
N ARG A 807 20.55 -9.36 2.19
CA ARG A 807 21.77 -8.85 1.60
C ARG A 807 21.58 -7.53 0.88
N ALA A 808 20.41 -7.31 0.28
CA ALA A 808 20.02 -6.05 -0.36
C ALA A 808 19.64 -4.94 0.65
N GLY A 809 19.59 -5.24 1.94
CA GLY A 809 19.22 -4.30 2.99
C GLY A 809 17.71 -4.11 3.13
N ILE A 810 16.90 -5.02 2.59
CA ILE A 810 15.43 -4.96 2.67
C ILE A 810 14.95 -5.50 4.02
N ASP A 811 14.16 -4.71 4.73
CA ASP A 811 13.53 -5.09 6.00
C ASP A 811 12.22 -5.88 5.80
N TYR A 812 12.32 -6.94 4.99
CA TYR A 812 11.18 -7.81 4.66
C TYR A 812 10.55 -8.45 5.90
N ARG A 813 9.27 -8.80 5.82
CA ARG A 813 8.58 -9.54 6.89
C ARG A 813 9.17 -10.92 7.07
N LEU A 814 9.77 -11.17 8.23
CA LEU A 814 10.17 -12.50 8.63
C LEU A 814 8.93 -13.34 8.98
N PRO A 815 8.78 -14.54 8.40
CA PRO A 815 7.62 -15.39 8.69
C PRO A 815 7.61 -15.82 10.15
N ILE A 816 6.43 -15.76 10.79
CA ILE A 816 6.24 -16.23 12.16
C ILE A 816 6.04 -17.76 12.13
N PRO A 817 6.76 -18.54 12.94
CA PRO A 817 6.63 -19.99 12.91
C PRO A 817 5.29 -20.48 13.48
N GLY A 818 4.86 -21.64 12.99
CA GLY A 818 3.83 -22.44 13.60
C GLY A 818 4.44 -23.49 14.55
N ALA A 819 3.69 -23.86 15.60
CA ALA A 819 4.11 -24.92 16.50
C ALA A 819 2.93 -25.62 17.18
N GLU A 820 3.17 -26.88 17.58
CA GLU A 820 2.31 -27.65 18.47
C GLU A 820 3.15 -28.39 19.51
N ILE A 821 2.55 -28.67 20.68
CA ILE A 821 3.12 -29.53 21.70
C ILE A 821 2.24 -30.77 21.84
N ALA A 822 2.76 -31.92 21.40
CA ALA A 822 2.06 -33.20 21.50
C ALA A 822 2.85 -34.18 22.38
N ASN A 823 2.25 -34.69 23.44
CA ASN A 823 2.89 -35.61 24.41
C ASN A 823 4.19 -35.03 25.03
N GLY A 824 4.28 -33.71 25.21
CA GLY A 824 5.44 -33.02 25.73
C GLY A 824 6.58 -32.87 24.72
N GLU A 825 6.35 -33.09 23.44
CA GLU A 825 7.31 -32.89 22.35
C GLU A 825 6.87 -31.68 21.52
N LEU A 826 7.80 -30.74 21.30
CA LEU A 826 7.58 -29.56 20.47
C LEU A 826 7.81 -29.91 18.99
N SER A 827 6.85 -29.62 18.14
CA SER A 827 6.96 -29.65 16.69
C SER A 827 6.80 -28.22 16.14
N MET A 828 7.67 -27.80 15.23
CA MET A 828 7.61 -26.49 14.60
C MET A 828 7.67 -26.62 13.08
N ASN A 829 7.02 -25.69 12.40
CA ASN A 829 7.13 -25.49 10.96
C ASN A 829 7.02 -24.00 10.59
N ILE A 830 7.20 -23.70 9.32
CA ILE A 830 7.18 -22.31 8.82
C ILE A 830 6.70 -22.27 7.37
N SER A 831 6.16 -21.14 6.93
CA SER A 831 5.68 -20.94 5.56
C SER A 831 6.78 -21.05 4.50
N PHE A 832 8.04 -20.70 4.85
CA PHE A 832 9.20 -20.77 3.96
C PHE A 832 10.28 -21.69 4.55
N PRO A 833 10.27 -23.00 4.21
CA PRO A 833 11.27 -23.96 4.70
C PRO A 833 12.71 -23.51 4.35
N GLY A 834 13.64 -23.71 5.27
CA GLY A 834 15.02 -23.21 5.18
C GLY A 834 15.31 -22.00 6.08
N VAL A 835 14.27 -21.31 6.56
CA VAL A 835 14.43 -20.25 7.56
C VAL A 835 14.71 -20.86 8.93
N THR A 836 15.68 -20.30 9.67
CA THR A 836 16.07 -20.78 11.00
C THR A 836 14.94 -20.61 12.02
N LEU A 837 14.58 -21.67 12.71
CA LEU A 837 13.57 -21.69 13.78
C LEU A 837 14.25 -21.71 15.15
N GLN A 838 13.73 -20.94 16.09
CA GLN A 838 14.23 -20.84 17.46
C GLN A 838 13.10 -21.00 18.48
N TYR A 839 13.41 -21.60 19.61
CA TYR A 839 12.48 -21.72 20.74
C TYR A 839 13.14 -21.37 22.07
N SER A 840 12.32 -20.96 23.03
CA SER A 840 12.71 -20.63 24.41
C SER A 840 11.75 -21.27 25.38
N VAL A 841 12.30 -21.85 26.47
CA VAL A 841 11.55 -22.46 27.58
C VAL A 841 11.67 -21.67 28.88
N ASP A 842 12.30 -20.50 28.84
CA ASP A 842 12.63 -19.67 30.02
C ASP A 842 12.08 -18.23 29.89
N GLY A 843 11.04 -18.06 29.09
CA GLY A 843 10.38 -16.74 28.88
C GLY A 843 11.21 -15.80 28.03
N GLY A 844 11.90 -16.29 27.03
CA GLY A 844 12.66 -15.50 26.06
C GLY A 844 14.06 -15.09 26.51
N LYS A 845 14.55 -15.57 27.64
CA LYS A 845 15.88 -15.22 28.16
C LYS A 845 16.99 -15.89 27.38
N THR A 846 16.78 -17.14 26.98
CA THR A 846 17.67 -17.90 26.12
C THR A 846 16.90 -18.54 24.98
N TRP A 847 17.57 -18.68 23.81
CA TRP A 847 16.99 -19.22 22.60
C TRP A 847 17.85 -20.37 22.09
N ALA A 848 17.21 -21.48 21.74
CA ALA A 848 17.83 -22.63 21.10
C ALA A 848 17.31 -22.78 19.68
N GLU A 849 18.16 -23.18 18.77
CA GLU A 849 17.78 -23.54 17.41
C GLU A 849 16.96 -24.85 17.40
N TYR A 850 15.88 -24.86 16.63
CA TYR A 850 15.01 -26.03 16.51
C TYR A 850 15.51 -26.97 15.42
N ASP A 851 15.64 -28.25 15.76
CA ASP A 851 15.97 -29.33 14.84
C ASP A 851 14.78 -30.34 14.76
N ASN A 852 14.19 -30.44 13.59
CA ASN A 852 13.07 -31.35 13.35
C ASN A 852 13.46 -32.85 13.49
N ALA A 853 14.75 -33.19 13.31
CA ALA A 853 15.23 -34.55 13.53
C ALA A 853 15.38 -34.91 15.01
N ASN A 854 15.56 -33.90 15.87
CA ASN A 854 15.77 -34.01 17.31
C ASN A 854 14.80 -33.13 18.10
N LYS A 855 13.52 -33.37 17.95
CA LYS A 855 12.45 -32.57 18.54
C LYS A 855 12.61 -32.43 20.06
N PRO A 856 12.60 -31.18 20.59
CA PRO A 856 12.81 -30.97 22.01
C PRO A 856 11.61 -31.43 22.86
N LYS A 857 11.90 -32.01 24.02
CA LYS A 857 10.90 -32.28 25.05
C LYS A 857 10.77 -31.05 25.93
N VAL A 858 9.54 -30.54 26.03
CA VAL A 858 9.24 -29.31 26.71
C VAL A 858 8.14 -29.49 27.76
N THR A 859 8.09 -28.60 28.74
CA THR A 859 7.03 -28.54 29.75
C THR A 859 6.67 -27.09 30.00
N GLY A 860 5.38 -26.78 29.99
CA GLY A 860 4.89 -25.40 30.15
C GLY A 860 4.89 -24.59 28.87
N ASP A 861 4.79 -23.26 29.01
CA ASP A 861 4.73 -22.34 27.90
C ASP A 861 6.07 -22.25 27.16
N VAL A 862 6.05 -22.35 25.85
CA VAL A 862 7.22 -22.24 24.99
C VAL A 862 7.05 -21.02 24.08
N GLN A 863 8.06 -20.15 24.03
CA GLN A 863 8.10 -19.06 23.06
C GLN A 863 8.87 -19.53 21.82
N ILE A 864 8.38 -19.12 20.64
CA ILE A 864 8.96 -19.46 19.36
C ILE A 864 9.12 -18.22 18.49
N ARG A 865 10.16 -18.24 17.64
CA ARG A 865 10.42 -17.21 16.63
C ARG A 865 11.23 -17.79 15.47
N SER A 866 11.32 -17.08 14.36
CA SER A 866 12.29 -17.33 13.29
C SER A 866 13.42 -16.32 13.36
N ALA A 867 14.54 -16.66 12.73
CA ALA A 867 15.68 -15.78 12.58
C ALA A 867 16.04 -15.63 11.09
N SER A 868 16.51 -14.47 10.70
CA SER A 868 17.00 -14.17 9.35
C SER A 868 18.26 -14.97 9.00
N PHE A 869 18.69 -14.92 7.75
CA PHE A 869 19.88 -15.64 7.27
C PHE A 869 21.14 -15.30 8.06
N THR A 870 21.36 -14.03 8.41
CA THR A 870 22.51 -13.62 9.26
C THR A 870 22.26 -13.87 10.75
N GLY A 871 21.02 -14.08 11.16
CA GLY A 871 20.60 -14.13 12.57
C GLY A 871 20.49 -12.77 13.25
N GLU A 872 20.72 -11.67 12.55
CA GLU A 872 20.65 -10.31 13.11
C GLU A 872 19.20 -9.85 13.35
N ARG A 873 18.26 -10.32 12.52
CA ARG A 873 16.82 -10.03 12.64
C ARG A 873 16.06 -11.26 13.10
N VAL A 874 15.02 -11.04 13.87
CA VAL A 874 14.13 -12.12 14.33
C VAL A 874 12.67 -11.72 14.09
N SER A 875 11.82 -12.73 13.90
CA SER A 875 10.38 -12.49 13.81
C SER A 875 9.79 -12.09 15.16
N ARG A 876 8.59 -11.55 15.14
CA ARG A 876 7.76 -11.40 16.34
C ARG A 876 7.66 -12.74 17.08
N VAL A 877 7.77 -12.69 18.40
CA VAL A 877 7.66 -13.86 19.29
C VAL A 877 6.19 -14.25 19.42
N THR A 878 5.90 -15.55 19.37
CA THR A 878 4.60 -16.12 19.70
C THR A 878 4.76 -17.28 20.69
N SER A 879 3.70 -17.59 21.41
CA SER A 879 3.72 -18.63 22.45
C SER A 879 2.88 -19.84 22.04
N VAL A 880 3.33 -21.01 22.47
CA VAL A 880 2.61 -22.28 22.34
C VAL A 880 2.55 -22.98 23.70
N LYS A 881 1.39 -23.57 24.01
CA LYS A 881 1.10 -24.22 25.30
C LYS A 881 0.80 -25.71 25.11
#